data_7a83caeb5ce29bb2a17852494617eb1b
#
_entry.id   7a83caeb5ce29bb2a17852494617eb1b
#
_cell.length_a   1.000
_cell.length_b   1.000
_cell.length_c   1.000
_cell.angle_alpha   90.00
_cell.angle_beta   90.00
_cell.angle_gamma   90.00
#
_symmetry.space_group_name_H-M   'P 1'
#
loop_
_entity.id
_entity.type
_entity.pdbx_description
1 polymer ?
#
loop_
_entity_poly.entity_id
_entity_poly.type
_entity_poly.pdbx_seq_one_letter_code
_entity_poly.pdbx_strand_id
1 'polypeptide(L)'
;MDFITAQNRAQELTKQLEYHNNLYYNQDDPEISDYDYDMLMRELENIEKEFPSLKSPMSPTNRVGGNAGEKFSPVTHEVVMESLHDSFSHEELREFDARVRETVPNVRYVVEPKFDGLSVSCEYENGVFVRGSTRGDGSVGEDVTENLMTIKSLPKRIPNAPEYLEVRGEVYMSFNSFDALTRRQEENEEKTFKNPRNAAAGSLRQKNAKITAQRSLDIFVFNIQQIRGMTIESHIQGLDYLTELGFPTAFYSVYDNVDEVIEEIERIGNMRGELDYAIDGAVVKVDSFASRRLLGSTAKYPKWAEAYKYPPEEKPTKLLNIEINVGRTGVLTPVGNFETVLLAGTTVSRATLHNKDFIDEKGICVGDTVIIRKAGEIIPEVLSVKEHAENAVPFEFPSVCPSCGNPVTHDEGEAAIRCTNTDCPAQLTRHLIHFVSRDAMDIDGLGPAILEQLSDEGLVKSPADLYRLKAEDISSLERKAEKSAQNLISSIEKSKENELFRLVFALGIRNIGLKAAKIICENFATIDDIMSAKAEDFEKIDGFGAVMAESLENYFSLDGTKELIADLKSLGLKMKPSQPKNTGGLFEGKTFVLTGTLPTMTRSEASKLIEQNGGKTSSSVSKKTSYVLAGEDAGSKLTKAQTLGVTIISEEELKEMLSMK
;
A
#
# COMPACT_ATOMS: atom_id res chain seq x y z
N MET A 1 -0.18 22.15 -25.21
CA MET A 1 0.55 22.66 -24.01
C MET A 1 1.87 23.26 -24.49
N ASP A 2 2.42 24.32 -23.85
CA ASP A 2 3.80 24.73 -24.18
C ASP A 2 4.85 23.79 -23.61
N PHE A 3 6.06 23.78 -24.17
CA PHE A 3 7.11 22.83 -23.83
C PHE A 3 7.56 22.91 -22.34
N ILE A 4 7.63 24.11 -21.75
CA ILE A 4 8.08 24.29 -20.36
C ILE A 4 7.03 23.73 -19.39
N THR A 5 5.76 24.01 -19.66
CA THR A 5 4.63 23.48 -18.88
C THR A 5 4.58 21.96 -19.01
N ALA A 6 4.75 21.41 -20.22
CA ALA A 6 4.82 19.96 -20.45
C ALA A 6 5.99 19.30 -19.71
N GLN A 7 7.17 19.94 -19.72
CA GLN A 7 8.34 19.42 -19.01
C GLN A 7 8.13 19.37 -17.48
N ASN A 8 7.58 20.44 -16.89
CA ASN A 8 7.29 20.49 -15.46
C ASN A 8 6.26 19.43 -15.07
N ARG A 9 5.18 19.33 -15.87
CA ARG A 9 4.12 18.33 -15.62
C ARG A 9 4.62 16.89 -15.76
N ALA A 10 5.43 16.59 -16.76
CA ALA A 10 6.06 15.26 -16.92
C ALA A 10 6.96 14.89 -15.74
N GLN A 11 7.73 15.85 -15.20
CA GLN A 11 8.56 15.62 -14.01
C GLN A 11 7.72 15.38 -12.76
N GLU A 12 6.63 16.09 -12.58
CA GLU A 12 5.69 15.90 -11.48
C GLU A 12 5.03 14.52 -11.55
N LEU A 13 4.47 14.17 -12.71
CA LEU A 13 3.84 12.88 -12.98
C LEU A 13 4.81 11.71 -12.74
N THR A 14 6.05 11.83 -13.21
CA THR A 14 7.08 10.81 -12.98
C THR A 14 7.30 10.57 -11.48
N LYS A 15 7.38 11.62 -10.66
CA LYS A 15 7.55 11.50 -9.20
C LYS A 15 6.32 10.87 -8.54
N GLN A 16 5.12 11.30 -8.93
CA GLN A 16 3.87 10.74 -8.41
C GLN A 16 3.75 9.26 -8.75
N LEU A 17 4.00 8.89 -10.00
CA LEU A 17 3.95 7.50 -10.46
C LEU A 17 5.00 6.61 -9.78
N GLU A 18 6.23 7.09 -9.56
CA GLU A 18 7.26 6.34 -8.82
C GLU A 18 6.87 6.16 -7.34
N TYR A 19 6.26 7.17 -6.72
CA TYR A 19 5.76 7.09 -5.34
C TYR A 19 4.64 6.06 -5.22
N HIS A 20 3.59 6.17 -6.03
CA HIS A 20 2.46 5.26 -5.99
C HIS A 20 2.82 3.84 -6.43
N ASN A 21 3.73 3.68 -7.39
CA ASN A 21 4.29 2.39 -7.77
C ASN A 21 4.95 1.67 -6.58
N ASN A 22 5.73 2.40 -5.77
CA ASN A 22 6.36 1.83 -4.58
C ASN A 22 5.33 1.42 -3.51
N LEU A 23 4.29 2.23 -3.28
CA LEU A 23 3.21 1.89 -2.34
C LEU A 23 2.44 0.65 -2.81
N TYR A 24 2.13 0.59 -4.09
CA TYR A 24 1.32 -0.46 -4.69
C TYR A 24 2.05 -1.81 -4.75
N TYR A 25 3.23 -1.86 -5.39
CA TYR A 25 3.94 -3.12 -5.64
C TYR A 25 4.84 -3.58 -4.49
N ASN A 26 5.38 -2.67 -3.68
CA ASN A 26 6.36 -3.02 -2.65
C ASN A 26 5.78 -3.01 -1.23
N GLN A 27 4.74 -2.20 -0.97
CA GLN A 27 4.19 -2.05 0.37
C GLN A 27 2.79 -2.66 0.53
N ASP A 28 2.13 -3.06 -0.57
CA ASP A 28 0.75 -3.55 -0.63
C ASP A 28 -0.24 -2.58 0.08
N ASP A 29 0.06 -1.26 0.06
CA ASP A 29 -0.73 -0.21 0.73
C ASP A 29 -0.96 1.01 -0.20
N PRO A 30 -1.67 0.86 -1.35
CA PRO A 30 -1.92 1.93 -2.29
C PRO A 30 -2.75 3.06 -1.68
N GLU A 31 -2.44 4.31 -2.05
CA GLU A 31 -3.18 5.51 -1.63
C GLU A 31 -4.16 5.99 -2.69
N ILE A 32 -3.95 5.61 -3.96
CA ILE A 32 -4.84 5.92 -5.09
C ILE A 32 -5.37 4.64 -5.73
N SER A 33 -6.43 4.74 -6.54
CA SER A 33 -6.97 3.61 -7.29
C SER A 33 -6.05 3.17 -8.42
N ASP A 34 -6.21 1.92 -8.85
CA ASP A 34 -5.59 1.42 -10.08
C ASP A 34 -5.98 2.31 -11.26
N TYR A 35 -7.26 2.71 -11.34
CA TYR A 35 -7.76 3.62 -12.37
C TYR A 35 -7.09 5.00 -12.32
N ASP A 36 -6.95 5.60 -11.13
CA ASP A 36 -6.29 6.91 -10.99
C ASP A 36 -4.79 6.80 -11.34
N TYR A 37 -4.13 5.70 -10.94
CA TYR A 37 -2.75 5.41 -11.32
C TYR A 37 -2.61 5.28 -12.85
N ASP A 38 -3.50 4.52 -13.49
CA ASP A 38 -3.52 4.34 -14.94
C ASP A 38 -3.78 5.67 -15.66
N MET A 39 -4.65 6.54 -15.11
CA MET A 39 -4.89 7.89 -15.68
C MET A 39 -3.68 8.80 -15.57
N LEU A 40 -2.92 8.77 -14.45
CA LEU A 40 -1.64 9.51 -14.34
C LEU A 40 -0.60 8.98 -15.33
N MET A 41 -0.53 7.65 -15.50
CA MET A 41 0.35 7.01 -16.48
C MET A 41 0.01 7.46 -17.89
N ARG A 42 -1.28 7.45 -18.24
CA ARG A 42 -1.79 7.90 -19.55
C ARG A 42 -1.51 9.38 -19.81
N GLU A 43 -1.65 10.23 -18.81
CA GLU A 43 -1.30 11.66 -18.94
C GLU A 43 0.18 11.82 -19.30
N LEU A 44 1.07 11.07 -18.63
CA LEU A 44 2.50 11.09 -18.94
C LEU A 44 2.80 10.55 -20.35
N GLU A 45 2.16 9.44 -20.76
CA GLU A 45 2.30 8.88 -22.11
C GLU A 45 1.88 9.88 -23.21
N ASN A 46 0.78 10.61 -23.00
CA ASN A 46 0.31 11.64 -23.93
C ASN A 46 1.30 12.80 -24.05
N ILE A 47 1.86 13.26 -22.93
CA ILE A 47 2.89 14.32 -22.92
C ILE A 47 4.15 13.83 -23.66
N GLU A 48 4.60 12.60 -23.41
CA GLU A 48 5.77 12.02 -24.09
C GLU A 48 5.54 11.78 -25.58
N LYS A 49 4.30 11.53 -26.00
CA LYS A 49 3.90 11.42 -27.42
C LYS A 49 3.90 12.77 -28.11
N GLU A 50 3.39 13.82 -27.46
CA GLU A 50 3.37 15.19 -27.98
C GLU A 50 4.78 15.82 -28.01
N PHE A 51 5.60 15.50 -27.00
CA PHE A 51 6.97 16.00 -26.83
C PHE A 51 7.98 14.86 -26.67
N PRO A 52 8.37 14.15 -27.75
CA PRO A 52 9.24 12.97 -27.67
C PRO A 52 10.62 13.21 -27.02
N SER A 53 11.10 14.46 -27.00
CA SER A 53 12.33 14.84 -26.32
C SER A 53 12.25 14.80 -24.79
N LEU A 54 11.07 14.74 -24.21
CA LEU A 54 10.83 14.58 -22.76
C LEU A 54 10.86 13.11 -22.32
N LYS A 55 10.72 12.17 -23.27
CA LYS A 55 10.72 10.74 -22.99
C LYS A 55 12.11 10.27 -22.56
N SER A 56 12.22 9.89 -21.29
CA SER A 56 13.46 9.33 -20.72
C SER A 56 13.46 7.79 -20.85
N PRO A 57 14.62 7.13 -21.08
CA PRO A 57 14.73 5.68 -20.93
C PRO A 57 14.32 5.17 -19.54
N MET A 58 14.37 6.04 -18.52
CA MET A 58 13.98 5.74 -17.15
C MET A 58 12.52 6.11 -16.84
N SER A 59 11.74 6.57 -17.82
CA SER A 59 10.34 6.90 -17.60
C SER A 59 9.53 5.69 -17.11
N PRO A 60 8.57 5.89 -16.17
CA PRO A 60 7.61 4.86 -15.79
C PRO A 60 6.85 4.25 -16.98
N THR A 61 6.67 4.99 -18.06
CA THR A 61 6.00 4.52 -19.28
C THR A 61 6.78 3.41 -20.00
N ASN A 62 8.09 3.28 -19.75
CA ASN A 62 8.97 2.27 -20.36
C ASN A 62 9.25 1.06 -19.48
N ARG A 63 8.74 1.01 -18.24
CA ARG A 63 9.04 -0.03 -17.26
C ARG A 63 7.78 -0.74 -16.78
N VAL A 64 7.91 -2.04 -16.53
CA VAL A 64 6.90 -2.78 -15.75
C VAL A 64 7.07 -2.40 -14.28
N GLY A 65 5.97 -2.12 -13.58
CA GLY A 65 6.00 -1.79 -12.16
C GLY A 65 6.34 -3.01 -11.29
N GLY A 66 7.03 -2.75 -10.18
CA GLY A 66 7.41 -3.76 -9.19
C GLY A 66 8.91 -4.02 -9.15
N ASN A 67 9.41 -4.34 -7.97
CA ASN A 67 10.77 -4.88 -7.77
C ASN A 67 10.64 -6.17 -6.96
N ALA A 68 11.52 -7.15 -7.19
CA ALA A 68 11.62 -8.29 -6.28
C ALA A 68 12.01 -7.77 -4.89
N GLY A 69 11.17 -8.08 -3.89
CA GLY A 69 11.38 -7.64 -2.52
C GLY A 69 12.54 -8.40 -1.86
N GLU A 70 13.13 -7.85 -0.80
CA GLU A 70 14.23 -8.52 -0.06
C GLU A 70 13.74 -9.69 0.82
N LYS A 71 12.44 -10.02 0.82
CA LYS A 71 11.83 -11.02 1.71
C LYS A 71 11.93 -12.45 1.21
N PHE A 72 12.04 -12.67 -0.10
CA PHE A 72 12.05 -13.95 -0.80
C PHE A 72 13.25 -14.06 -1.73
N SER A 73 13.64 -15.29 -2.07
CA SER A 73 14.69 -15.52 -3.07
C SER A 73 14.26 -14.98 -4.43
N PRO A 74 15.12 -14.26 -5.15
CA PRO A 74 14.80 -13.80 -6.50
C PRO A 74 14.76 -14.97 -7.49
N VAL A 75 13.80 -14.92 -8.42
CA VAL A 75 13.68 -15.88 -9.54
C VAL A 75 13.73 -15.09 -10.86
N THR A 76 14.69 -15.41 -11.70
CA THR A 76 14.77 -14.85 -13.05
C THR A 76 13.85 -15.64 -13.99
N HIS A 77 12.93 -14.95 -14.67
CA HIS A 77 12.03 -15.56 -15.65
C HIS A 77 12.78 -15.86 -16.96
N GLU A 78 12.67 -17.08 -17.48
CA GLU A 78 13.21 -17.41 -18.81
C GLU A 78 12.46 -16.66 -19.92
N VAL A 79 11.16 -16.51 -19.76
CA VAL A 79 10.30 -15.70 -20.63
C VAL A 79 9.78 -14.52 -19.86
N VAL A 80 10.05 -13.31 -20.32
CA VAL A 80 9.62 -12.07 -19.66
C VAL A 80 8.09 -12.06 -19.46
N MET A 81 7.67 -11.74 -18.26
CA MET A 81 6.25 -11.58 -17.90
C MET A 81 5.78 -10.16 -18.26
N GLU A 82 5.48 -9.96 -19.55
CA GLU A 82 5.06 -8.67 -20.06
C GLU A 82 3.76 -8.18 -19.38
N SER A 83 3.60 -6.87 -19.27
CA SER A 83 2.32 -6.21 -18.95
C SER A 83 1.42 -6.17 -20.17
N LEU A 84 0.22 -5.62 -20.04
CA LEU A 84 -0.69 -5.35 -21.16
C LEU A 84 -0.76 -3.85 -21.40
N HIS A 85 -1.11 -3.45 -22.60
CA HIS A 85 -1.52 -2.10 -22.90
C HIS A 85 -2.98 -1.93 -22.48
N ASP A 86 -3.30 -0.80 -21.83
CA ASP A 86 -4.64 -0.53 -21.33
C ASP A 86 -5.43 0.37 -22.27
N SER A 87 -6.68 0.00 -22.57
CA SER A 87 -7.68 0.78 -23.30
C SER A 87 -8.84 1.12 -22.37
N PHE A 88 -9.41 2.34 -22.54
CA PHE A 88 -10.47 2.87 -21.69
C PHE A 88 -11.73 3.26 -22.50
N SER A 89 -11.70 3.07 -23.81
CA SER A 89 -12.83 3.36 -24.68
C SER A 89 -12.96 2.33 -25.81
N HIS A 90 -14.15 2.24 -26.37
CA HIS A 90 -14.43 1.37 -27.52
C HIS A 90 -13.66 1.83 -28.77
N GLU A 91 -13.40 3.13 -28.90
CA GLU A 91 -12.61 3.71 -29.98
C GLU A 91 -11.16 3.20 -29.94
N GLU A 92 -10.56 3.13 -28.78
CA GLU A 92 -9.20 2.60 -28.58
C GLU A 92 -9.11 1.10 -28.93
N LEU A 93 -10.17 0.32 -28.62
CA LEU A 93 -10.25 -1.07 -29.06
C LEU A 93 -10.35 -1.20 -30.59
N ARG A 94 -11.09 -0.32 -31.25
CA ARG A 94 -11.15 -0.30 -32.73
C ARG A 94 -9.81 0.12 -33.34
N GLU A 95 -9.08 1.04 -32.71
CA GLU A 95 -7.71 1.38 -33.11
C GLU A 95 -6.75 0.19 -32.93
N PHE A 96 -6.88 -0.56 -31.84
CA PHE A 96 -6.14 -1.81 -31.63
C PHE A 96 -6.44 -2.83 -32.74
N ASP A 97 -7.73 -3.09 -33.06
CA ASP A 97 -8.12 -3.98 -34.14
C ASP A 97 -7.56 -3.52 -35.50
N ALA A 98 -7.64 -2.22 -35.80
CA ALA A 98 -7.10 -1.67 -37.04
C ALA A 98 -5.60 -1.93 -37.17
N ARG A 99 -4.82 -1.67 -36.10
CA ARG A 99 -3.37 -1.95 -36.06
C ARG A 99 -3.05 -3.42 -36.24
N VAL A 100 -3.83 -4.31 -35.62
CA VAL A 100 -3.64 -5.77 -35.75
C VAL A 100 -3.94 -6.22 -37.18
N ARG A 101 -5.03 -5.73 -37.80
CA ARG A 101 -5.46 -6.09 -39.15
C ARG A 101 -4.52 -5.61 -40.25
N GLU A 102 -3.75 -4.55 -40.03
CA GLU A 102 -2.67 -4.15 -40.96
C GLU A 102 -1.67 -5.30 -41.20
N THR A 103 -1.42 -6.12 -40.16
CA THR A 103 -0.46 -7.25 -40.24
C THR A 103 -1.17 -8.60 -40.40
N VAL A 104 -2.35 -8.77 -39.78
CA VAL A 104 -3.13 -10.00 -39.76
C VAL A 104 -4.58 -9.71 -40.19
N PRO A 105 -4.89 -9.62 -41.49
CA PRO A 105 -6.21 -9.21 -41.98
C PRO A 105 -7.38 -10.11 -41.49
N ASN A 106 -7.15 -11.42 -41.35
CA ASN A 106 -8.14 -12.40 -40.90
C ASN A 106 -7.83 -12.79 -39.44
N VAL A 107 -7.82 -11.83 -38.54
CA VAL A 107 -7.57 -12.08 -37.11
C VAL A 107 -8.81 -12.65 -36.43
N ARG A 108 -8.57 -13.55 -35.48
CA ARG A 108 -9.55 -14.04 -34.50
C ARG A 108 -9.09 -13.67 -33.11
N TYR A 109 -10.01 -13.14 -32.30
CA TYR A 109 -9.77 -12.70 -30.96
C TYR A 109 -10.37 -13.66 -29.94
N VAL A 110 -9.70 -13.81 -28.80
CA VAL A 110 -10.19 -14.45 -27.59
C VAL A 110 -10.38 -13.36 -26.55
N VAL A 111 -11.58 -13.30 -25.96
CA VAL A 111 -11.94 -12.32 -24.91
C VAL A 111 -12.10 -13.07 -23.60
N GLU A 112 -11.40 -12.61 -22.58
CA GLU A 112 -11.35 -13.21 -21.24
C GLU A 112 -11.59 -12.14 -20.17
N PRO A 113 -12.12 -12.48 -18.96
CA PRO A 113 -12.13 -11.57 -17.82
C PRO A 113 -10.70 -11.21 -17.41
N LYS A 114 -10.49 -9.95 -17.05
CA LYS A 114 -9.25 -9.50 -16.43
C LYS A 114 -9.36 -9.61 -14.92
N PHE A 115 -8.70 -10.61 -14.35
CA PHE A 115 -8.73 -10.85 -12.91
C PHE A 115 -7.94 -9.79 -12.16
N ASP A 116 -8.48 -9.36 -11.04
CA ASP A 116 -7.82 -8.44 -10.12
C ASP A 116 -7.16 -9.22 -8.97
N GLY A 117 -5.88 -9.54 -9.13
CA GLY A 117 -5.12 -10.38 -8.23
C GLY A 117 -3.60 -10.13 -8.28
N LEU A 118 -2.83 -11.18 -8.08
CA LEU A 118 -1.37 -11.20 -8.18
C LEU A 118 -0.89 -12.19 -9.23
N SER A 119 -0.22 -11.69 -10.26
CA SER A 119 0.28 -12.52 -11.37
C SER A 119 1.45 -13.38 -10.93
N VAL A 120 1.37 -14.68 -11.29
CA VAL A 120 2.39 -15.67 -10.97
C VAL A 120 2.75 -16.53 -12.17
N SER A 121 3.99 -17.04 -12.17
CA SER A 121 4.44 -18.16 -13.01
C SER A 121 4.49 -19.43 -12.19
N CYS A 122 4.06 -20.54 -12.77
CA CYS A 122 4.07 -21.87 -12.15
C CYS A 122 4.76 -22.85 -13.12
N GLU A 123 5.86 -23.45 -12.65
CA GLU A 123 6.70 -24.34 -13.42
C GLU A 123 6.49 -25.81 -13.00
N TYR A 124 6.40 -26.67 -14.00
CA TYR A 124 6.21 -28.12 -13.85
C TYR A 124 7.26 -28.86 -14.64
N GLU A 125 7.90 -29.83 -14.00
CA GLU A 125 8.80 -30.80 -14.64
C GLU A 125 8.20 -32.20 -14.55
N ASN A 126 8.04 -32.87 -15.69
CA ASN A 126 7.42 -34.19 -15.76
C ASN A 126 6.11 -34.29 -14.95
N GLY A 127 5.30 -33.23 -15.02
CA GLY A 127 4.01 -33.12 -14.34
C GLY A 127 4.06 -32.84 -12.84
N VAL A 128 5.22 -32.59 -12.26
CA VAL A 128 5.38 -32.20 -10.86
C VAL A 128 5.59 -30.70 -10.78
N PHE A 129 4.81 -30.00 -9.93
CA PHE A 129 5.02 -28.60 -9.63
C PHE A 129 6.38 -28.42 -8.90
N VAL A 130 7.30 -27.70 -9.49
CA VAL A 130 8.67 -27.53 -8.99
C VAL A 130 8.96 -26.13 -8.49
N ARG A 131 8.40 -25.09 -9.10
CA ARG A 131 8.63 -23.71 -8.73
C ARG A 131 7.44 -22.82 -9.05
N GLY A 132 7.22 -21.82 -8.18
CA GLY A 132 6.29 -20.76 -8.45
C GLY A 132 6.84 -19.41 -8.02
N SER A 133 6.68 -18.42 -8.88
CA SER A 133 7.24 -17.08 -8.68
C SER A 133 6.24 -15.98 -9.02
N THR A 134 6.37 -14.83 -8.35
CA THR A 134 5.60 -13.63 -8.71
C THR A 134 6.17 -13.01 -9.97
N ARG A 135 5.38 -12.15 -10.63
CA ARG A 135 5.83 -11.42 -11.82
C ARG A 135 7.05 -10.53 -11.53
N GLY A 136 7.10 -9.87 -10.36
CA GLY A 136 8.12 -8.86 -10.06
C GLY A 136 8.11 -7.72 -11.07
N ASP A 137 9.28 -7.36 -11.57
CA ASP A 137 9.48 -6.36 -12.64
C ASP A 137 9.30 -6.93 -14.07
N GLY A 138 8.84 -8.16 -14.18
CA GLY A 138 8.68 -8.90 -15.41
C GLY A 138 9.88 -9.75 -15.79
N SER A 139 11.08 -9.43 -15.35
CA SER A 139 12.32 -10.18 -15.57
C SER A 139 12.74 -10.96 -14.34
N VAL A 140 12.54 -10.40 -13.14
CA VAL A 140 12.88 -11.01 -11.86
C VAL A 140 11.67 -10.92 -10.92
N GLY A 141 11.20 -12.06 -10.43
CA GLY A 141 10.15 -12.18 -9.44
C GLY A 141 10.65 -12.71 -8.10
N GLU A 142 9.73 -13.00 -7.19
CA GLU A 142 9.98 -13.57 -5.87
C GLU A 142 9.56 -15.05 -5.86
N ASP A 143 10.37 -15.93 -5.27
CA ASP A 143 10.03 -17.34 -5.08
C ASP A 143 8.91 -17.47 -4.02
N VAL A 144 7.74 -17.88 -4.44
CA VAL A 144 6.55 -18.11 -3.59
C VAL A 144 6.06 -19.55 -3.68
N THR A 145 6.95 -20.47 -4.03
CA THR A 145 6.65 -21.90 -4.25
C THR A 145 5.89 -22.51 -3.08
N GLU A 146 6.39 -22.36 -1.85
CA GLU A 146 5.75 -22.93 -0.67
C GLU A 146 4.33 -22.39 -0.44
N ASN A 147 4.12 -21.11 -0.74
CA ASN A 147 2.82 -20.46 -0.60
C ASN A 147 1.85 -20.93 -1.68
N LEU A 148 2.27 -21.04 -2.93
CA LEU A 148 1.47 -21.60 -4.04
C LEU A 148 1.11 -23.08 -3.81
N MET A 149 1.96 -23.84 -3.12
CA MET A 149 1.65 -25.22 -2.73
C MET A 149 0.42 -25.29 -1.81
N THR A 150 0.04 -24.24 -1.12
CA THR A 150 -1.13 -24.20 -0.24
C THR A 150 -2.45 -23.97 -0.99
N ILE A 151 -2.41 -23.48 -2.23
CA ILE A 151 -3.60 -23.20 -3.05
C ILE A 151 -4.16 -24.54 -3.54
N LYS A 152 -5.37 -24.87 -3.11
CA LYS A 152 -5.98 -26.19 -3.36
C LYS A 152 -6.31 -26.44 -4.83
N SER A 153 -6.76 -25.42 -5.54
CA SER A 153 -7.13 -25.49 -6.96
C SER A 153 -5.93 -25.62 -7.91
N LEU A 154 -4.72 -25.24 -7.47
CA LEU A 154 -3.51 -25.42 -8.29
C LEU A 154 -3.08 -26.89 -8.28
N PRO A 155 -3.03 -27.63 -9.41
CA PRO A 155 -2.53 -29.00 -9.49
C PRO A 155 -1.08 -29.09 -9.00
N LYS A 156 -0.77 -30.01 -8.08
CA LYS A 156 0.61 -30.27 -7.61
C LYS A 156 1.27 -31.39 -8.41
N ARG A 157 0.44 -32.25 -9.03
CA ARG A 157 0.83 -33.30 -9.96
C ARG A 157 -0.17 -33.37 -11.09
N ILE A 158 0.35 -33.46 -12.30
CA ILE A 158 -0.41 -33.56 -13.54
C ILE A 158 -0.06 -34.89 -14.21
N PRO A 159 -1.00 -35.82 -14.34
CA PRO A 159 -0.76 -37.04 -15.06
C PRO A 159 -0.62 -36.76 -16.57
N ASN A 160 0.23 -37.52 -17.26
CA ASN A 160 0.47 -37.39 -18.70
C ASN A 160 0.91 -35.98 -19.15
N ALA A 161 1.56 -35.22 -18.26
CA ALA A 161 2.04 -33.91 -18.56
C ALA A 161 3.23 -33.93 -19.54
N PRO A 162 3.50 -32.82 -20.24
CA PRO A 162 4.71 -32.66 -21.04
C PRO A 162 5.99 -32.66 -20.14
N GLU A 163 7.16 -32.84 -20.78
CA GLU A 163 8.46 -32.83 -20.07
C GLU A 163 8.64 -31.57 -19.22
N TYR A 164 8.26 -30.41 -19.79
CA TYR A 164 8.28 -29.11 -19.11
C TYR A 164 7.04 -28.31 -19.48
N LEU A 165 6.43 -27.70 -18.48
CA LEU A 165 5.29 -26.80 -18.65
C LEU A 165 5.45 -25.63 -17.70
N GLU A 166 5.46 -24.42 -18.25
CA GLU A 166 5.36 -23.17 -17.49
C GLU A 166 4.03 -22.49 -17.82
N VAL A 167 3.23 -22.21 -16.81
CA VAL A 167 1.95 -21.54 -16.95
C VAL A 167 1.93 -20.23 -16.21
N ARG A 168 1.20 -19.26 -16.74
CA ARG A 168 0.94 -17.99 -16.09
C ARG A 168 -0.49 -17.94 -15.58
N GLY A 169 -0.66 -17.51 -14.33
CA GLY A 169 -1.96 -17.36 -13.70
C GLY A 169 -2.07 -16.11 -12.86
N GLU A 170 -3.28 -15.87 -12.35
CA GLU A 170 -3.56 -14.81 -11.40
C GLU A 170 -4.08 -15.43 -10.11
N VAL A 171 -3.35 -15.21 -9.01
CA VAL A 171 -3.78 -15.60 -7.67
C VAL A 171 -4.71 -14.53 -7.14
N TYR A 172 -5.88 -14.94 -6.67
CA TYR A 172 -6.91 -14.04 -6.17
C TYR A 172 -7.49 -14.53 -4.84
N MET A 173 -8.24 -13.67 -4.19
CA MET A 173 -9.08 -14.02 -3.04
C MET A 173 -10.53 -13.76 -3.41
N SER A 174 -11.39 -14.78 -3.22
CA SER A 174 -12.83 -14.62 -3.47
C SER A 174 -13.44 -13.63 -2.47
N PHE A 175 -14.56 -12.98 -2.82
CA PHE A 175 -15.25 -12.07 -1.90
C PHE A 175 -15.66 -12.78 -0.60
N ASN A 176 -16.15 -14.02 -0.69
CA ASN A 176 -16.49 -14.82 0.48
C ASN A 176 -15.27 -15.09 1.40
N SER A 177 -14.11 -15.38 0.82
CA SER A 177 -12.86 -15.59 1.57
C SER A 177 -12.34 -14.29 2.19
N PHE A 178 -12.48 -13.19 1.46
CA PHE A 178 -12.09 -11.85 1.92
C PHE A 178 -12.95 -11.39 3.12
N ASP A 179 -14.26 -11.55 3.05
CA ASP A 179 -15.17 -11.23 4.15
C ASP A 179 -14.87 -12.05 5.40
N ALA A 180 -14.62 -13.36 5.23
CA ALA A 180 -14.24 -14.23 6.33
C ALA A 180 -12.90 -13.84 6.96
N LEU A 181 -11.92 -13.43 6.13
CA LEU A 181 -10.62 -12.93 6.60
C LEU A 181 -10.77 -11.62 7.36
N THR A 182 -11.54 -10.67 6.81
CA THR A 182 -11.78 -9.35 7.41
C THR A 182 -12.42 -9.48 8.78
N ARG A 183 -13.49 -10.29 8.92
CA ARG A 183 -14.12 -10.54 10.21
C ARG A 183 -13.13 -11.11 11.25
N ARG A 184 -12.31 -12.08 10.83
CA ARG A 184 -11.28 -12.66 11.72
C ARG A 184 -10.22 -11.64 12.12
N GLN A 185 -9.82 -10.75 11.21
CA GLN A 185 -8.88 -9.67 11.52
C GLN A 185 -9.49 -8.65 12.49
N GLU A 186 -10.77 -8.30 12.31
CA GLU A 186 -11.52 -7.44 13.24
C GLU A 186 -11.66 -8.08 14.62
N GLU A 187 -12.02 -9.38 14.69
CA GLU A 187 -12.09 -10.14 15.94
C GLU A 187 -10.75 -10.20 16.68
N ASN A 188 -9.64 -10.25 15.95
CA ASN A 188 -8.28 -10.29 16.50
C ASN A 188 -7.66 -8.89 16.66
N GLU A 189 -8.37 -7.82 16.35
CA GLU A 189 -7.88 -6.43 16.36
C GLU A 189 -6.65 -6.22 15.43
N GLU A 190 -6.57 -7.01 14.34
CA GLU A 190 -5.52 -6.89 13.33
C GLU A 190 -5.90 -5.82 12.28
N LYS A 191 -4.90 -5.21 11.63
CA LYS A 191 -5.13 -4.32 10.47
C LYS A 191 -5.79 -5.11 9.34
N THR A 192 -6.99 -4.71 8.92
CA THR A 192 -7.70 -5.32 7.80
C THR A 192 -7.07 -4.96 6.47
N PHE A 193 -7.17 -5.87 5.50
CA PHE A 193 -6.83 -5.56 4.12
C PHE A 193 -7.88 -4.65 3.49
N LYS A 194 -7.44 -3.83 2.57
CA LYS A 194 -8.30 -2.81 1.94
C LYS A 194 -9.24 -3.39 0.87
N ASN A 195 -8.77 -4.38 0.11
CA ASN A 195 -9.54 -5.05 -0.93
C ASN A 195 -9.07 -6.51 -1.12
N PRO A 196 -9.81 -7.36 -1.88
CA PRO A 196 -9.44 -8.75 -2.13
C PRO A 196 -8.07 -8.92 -2.80
N ARG A 197 -7.68 -8.03 -3.70
CA ARG A 197 -6.37 -8.05 -4.38
C ARG A 197 -5.23 -7.86 -3.39
N ASN A 198 -5.30 -6.83 -2.53
CA ASN A 198 -4.28 -6.60 -1.50
C ASN A 198 -4.23 -7.75 -0.49
N ALA A 199 -5.40 -8.35 -0.19
CA ALA A 199 -5.48 -9.53 0.65
C ALA A 199 -4.81 -10.75 -0.02
N ALA A 200 -4.99 -10.94 -1.32
CA ALA A 200 -4.35 -12.00 -2.09
C ALA A 200 -2.81 -11.79 -2.13
N ALA A 201 -2.35 -10.59 -2.52
CA ALA A 201 -0.93 -10.25 -2.60
C ALA A 201 -0.24 -10.37 -1.24
N GLY A 202 -0.80 -9.74 -0.19
CA GLY A 202 -0.26 -9.81 1.16
C GLY A 202 -0.34 -11.21 1.79
N SER A 203 -1.23 -12.08 1.32
CA SER A 203 -1.34 -13.47 1.76
C SER A 203 -0.35 -14.38 1.04
N LEU A 204 -0.17 -14.20 -0.27
CA LEU A 204 0.80 -14.99 -1.04
C LEU A 204 2.25 -14.66 -0.65
N ARG A 205 2.52 -13.44 -0.18
CA ARG A 205 3.85 -12.95 0.23
C ARG A 205 4.12 -13.11 1.74
N GLN A 206 3.47 -14.10 2.41
CA GLN A 206 3.75 -14.45 3.80
C GLN A 206 4.99 -15.34 3.91
N LYS A 207 5.90 -15.04 4.84
CA LYS A 207 7.08 -15.88 5.13
C LYS A 207 6.74 -17.28 5.65
N ASN A 208 5.54 -17.43 6.23
CA ASN A 208 5.06 -18.70 6.75
C ASN A 208 3.86 -19.17 5.92
N ALA A 209 4.06 -20.19 5.10
CA ALA A 209 3.04 -20.75 4.22
C ALA A 209 1.80 -21.28 4.98
N LYS A 210 1.90 -21.58 6.29
CA LYS A 210 0.74 -21.95 7.11
C LYS A 210 -0.26 -20.80 7.25
N ILE A 211 0.22 -19.56 7.27
CA ILE A 211 -0.65 -18.36 7.28
C ILE A 211 -1.38 -18.25 5.94
N THR A 212 -0.67 -18.43 4.83
CA THR A 212 -1.25 -18.45 3.48
C THR A 212 -2.34 -19.53 3.36
N ALA A 213 -2.08 -20.74 3.86
CA ALA A 213 -3.02 -21.85 3.86
C ALA A 213 -4.36 -21.54 4.57
N GLN A 214 -4.33 -20.68 5.60
CA GLN A 214 -5.52 -20.27 6.35
C GLN A 214 -6.34 -19.16 5.67
N ARG A 215 -5.80 -18.55 4.61
CA ARG A 215 -6.41 -17.38 3.95
C ARG A 215 -7.16 -17.72 2.66
N SER A 216 -7.26 -19.01 2.33
CA SER A 216 -8.11 -19.53 1.24
C SER A 216 -7.93 -18.80 -0.09
N LEU A 217 -6.68 -18.74 -0.57
CA LEU A 217 -6.38 -18.22 -1.90
C LEU A 217 -6.81 -19.19 -2.99
N ASP A 218 -7.10 -18.64 -4.17
CA ASP A 218 -7.42 -19.40 -5.38
C ASP A 218 -6.61 -18.85 -6.58
N ILE A 219 -6.65 -19.52 -7.73
CA ILE A 219 -5.89 -19.13 -8.92
C ILE A 219 -6.70 -19.39 -10.18
N PHE A 220 -6.63 -18.48 -11.15
CA PHE A 220 -6.96 -18.76 -12.55
C PHE A 220 -5.70 -18.81 -13.39
N VAL A 221 -5.58 -19.83 -14.24
CA VAL A 221 -4.48 -19.98 -15.20
C VAL A 221 -4.99 -19.53 -16.57
N PHE A 222 -4.31 -18.59 -17.20
CA PHE A 222 -4.76 -17.92 -18.42
C PHE A 222 -3.75 -17.95 -19.57
N ASN A 223 -2.56 -18.57 -19.39
CA ASN A 223 -1.57 -18.67 -20.47
C ASN A 223 -0.59 -19.81 -20.24
N ILE A 224 -0.19 -20.49 -21.31
CA ILE A 224 1.01 -21.33 -21.36
C ILE A 224 2.16 -20.42 -21.74
N GLN A 225 3.15 -20.29 -20.86
CA GLN A 225 4.33 -19.47 -21.06
C GLN A 225 5.41 -20.22 -21.85
N GLN A 226 5.64 -21.47 -21.44
CA GLN A 226 6.52 -22.43 -22.13
C GLN A 226 5.98 -23.84 -22.06
N ILE A 227 6.25 -24.64 -23.10
CA ILE A 227 5.94 -26.05 -23.14
C ILE A 227 7.00 -26.80 -23.95
N ARG A 228 7.46 -27.97 -23.46
CA ARG A 228 8.38 -28.85 -24.17
C ARG A 228 7.74 -30.22 -24.39
N GLY A 229 7.99 -30.82 -25.54
CA GLY A 229 7.45 -32.14 -25.89
C GLY A 229 6.19 -32.11 -26.74
N MET A 230 5.56 -30.92 -26.93
CA MET A 230 4.43 -30.74 -27.85
C MET A 230 4.37 -29.31 -28.39
N THR A 231 3.56 -29.09 -29.41
CA THR A 231 3.34 -27.77 -30.02
C THR A 231 1.88 -27.36 -29.80
N ILE A 232 1.70 -26.13 -29.32
CA ILE A 232 0.41 -25.43 -29.22
C ILE A 232 0.40 -24.33 -30.29
N GLU A 233 -0.65 -24.29 -31.11
CA GLU A 233 -0.70 -23.36 -32.25
C GLU A 233 -1.59 -22.13 -31.99
N SER A 234 -2.51 -22.24 -31.01
CA SER A 234 -3.44 -21.16 -30.68
C SER A 234 -3.67 -21.05 -29.17
N HIS A 235 -4.17 -19.89 -28.76
CA HIS A 235 -4.49 -19.62 -27.37
C HIS A 235 -5.63 -20.50 -26.86
N ILE A 236 -6.66 -20.70 -27.69
CA ILE A 236 -7.79 -21.58 -27.37
C ILE A 236 -7.28 -22.99 -27.11
N GLN A 237 -6.47 -23.52 -28.03
CA GLN A 237 -5.88 -24.86 -27.86
C GLN A 237 -5.10 -24.96 -26.55
N GLY A 238 -4.39 -23.88 -26.17
CA GLY A 238 -3.67 -23.80 -24.89
C GLY A 238 -4.59 -23.83 -23.69
N LEU A 239 -5.70 -23.06 -23.69
CA LEU A 239 -6.67 -23.02 -22.60
C LEU A 239 -7.41 -24.37 -22.45
N ASP A 240 -7.82 -24.98 -23.57
CA ASP A 240 -8.48 -26.30 -23.57
C ASP A 240 -7.55 -27.36 -23.00
N TYR A 241 -6.26 -27.33 -23.41
CA TYR A 241 -5.26 -28.27 -22.88
C TYR A 241 -4.99 -28.06 -21.39
N LEU A 242 -4.92 -26.81 -20.91
CA LEU A 242 -4.80 -26.52 -19.48
C LEU A 242 -6.02 -27.03 -18.69
N THR A 243 -7.22 -26.91 -19.23
CA THR A 243 -8.44 -27.44 -18.65
C THR A 243 -8.40 -28.96 -18.56
N GLU A 244 -7.96 -29.67 -19.64
CA GLU A 244 -7.77 -31.12 -19.66
C GLU A 244 -6.74 -31.59 -18.61
N LEU A 245 -5.69 -30.81 -18.36
CA LEU A 245 -4.71 -31.07 -17.32
C LEU A 245 -5.20 -30.76 -15.89
N GLY A 246 -6.41 -30.21 -15.74
CA GLY A 246 -7.04 -29.91 -14.46
C GLY A 246 -6.70 -28.56 -13.85
N PHE A 247 -6.16 -27.65 -14.64
CA PHE A 247 -5.97 -26.26 -14.18
C PHE A 247 -7.32 -25.51 -14.18
N PRO A 248 -7.57 -24.65 -13.19
CA PRO A 248 -8.70 -23.74 -13.21
C PRO A 248 -8.44 -22.65 -14.28
N THR A 249 -9.16 -22.69 -15.36
CA THR A 249 -9.16 -21.69 -16.43
C THR A 249 -10.42 -20.84 -16.36
N ALA A 250 -10.32 -19.58 -16.85
CA ALA A 250 -11.49 -18.72 -16.97
C ALA A 250 -12.38 -19.14 -18.15
N PHE A 251 -13.62 -18.67 -18.12
CA PHE A 251 -14.43 -18.68 -19.34
C PHE A 251 -13.82 -17.70 -20.35
N TYR A 252 -14.01 -18.00 -21.63
CA TYR A 252 -13.59 -17.15 -22.74
C TYR A 252 -14.62 -17.21 -23.87
N SER A 253 -14.60 -16.18 -24.71
CA SER A 253 -15.39 -16.13 -25.94
C SER A 253 -14.51 -15.77 -27.13
N VAL A 254 -14.95 -16.15 -28.34
CA VAL A 254 -14.12 -16.04 -29.55
C VAL A 254 -14.87 -15.29 -30.62
N TYR A 255 -14.23 -14.30 -31.23
CA TYR A 255 -14.84 -13.42 -32.24
C TYR A 255 -13.85 -13.03 -33.33
N ASP A 256 -14.38 -12.84 -34.54
CA ASP A 256 -13.63 -12.36 -35.71
C ASP A 256 -13.85 -10.86 -35.96
N ASN A 257 -14.79 -10.24 -35.23
CA ASN A 257 -15.24 -8.86 -35.39
C ASN A 257 -15.06 -8.09 -34.08
N VAL A 258 -14.51 -6.89 -34.17
CA VAL A 258 -14.26 -6.01 -33.01
C VAL A 258 -15.54 -5.51 -32.33
N ASP A 259 -16.65 -5.34 -33.08
CA ASP A 259 -17.90 -4.90 -32.46
C ASP A 259 -18.50 -6.03 -31.58
N GLU A 260 -18.40 -7.30 -31.99
CA GLU A 260 -18.78 -8.45 -31.16
C GLU A 260 -17.85 -8.60 -29.95
N VAL A 261 -16.55 -8.27 -30.11
CA VAL A 261 -15.58 -8.20 -28.97
C VAL A 261 -16.04 -7.14 -27.95
N ILE A 262 -16.49 -5.97 -28.41
CA ILE A 262 -16.99 -4.90 -27.55
C ILE A 262 -18.26 -5.33 -26.81
N GLU A 263 -19.23 -5.97 -27.50
CA GLU A 263 -20.43 -6.52 -26.87
C GLU A 263 -20.10 -7.54 -25.77
N GLU A 264 -19.11 -8.41 -26.01
CA GLU A 264 -18.67 -9.38 -25.03
C GLU A 264 -17.99 -8.71 -23.82
N ILE A 265 -17.17 -7.68 -24.05
CA ILE A 265 -16.56 -6.88 -22.98
C ILE A 265 -17.65 -6.25 -22.11
N GLU A 266 -18.70 -5.67 -22.70
CA GLU A 266 -19.82 -5.11 -21.96
C GLU A 266 -20.57 -6.20 -21.17
N ARG A 267 -20.77 -7.38 -21.77
CA ARG A 267 -21.40 -8.52 -21.10
C ARG A 267 -20.61 -8.96 -19.87
N ILE A 268 -19.28 -9.08 -19.99
CA ILE A 268 -18.38 -9.40 -18.86
C ILE A 268 -18.46 -8.30 -17.79
N GLY A 269 -18.49 -7.03 -18.20
CA GLY A 269 -18.63 -5.88 -17.30
C GLY A 269 -19.91 -5.94 -16.47
N ASN A 270 -21.03 -6.32 -17.09
CA ASN A 270 -22.32 -6.46 -16.40
C ASN A 270 -22.33 -7.62 -15.40
N MET A 271 -21.49 -8.62 -15.56
CA MET A 271 -21.35 -9.75 -14.61
C MET A 271 -20.53 -9.41 -13.36
N ARG A 272 -19.90 -8.25 -13.26
CA ARG A 272 -19.01 -7.89 -12.12
C ARG A 272 -19.64 -8.10 -10.75
N GLY A 273 -20.93 -7.81 -10.59
CA GLY A 273 -21.65 -8.01 -9.34
C GLY A 273 -22.11 -9.44 -9.04
N GLU A 274 -22.01 -10.36 -10.01
CA GLU A 274 -22.47 -11.74 -9.89
C GLU A 274 -21.32 -12.74 -9.65
N LEU A 275 -20.08 -12.32 -9.98
CA LEU A 275 -18.87 -13.14 -9.79
C LEU A 275 -18.44 -13.10 -8.32
N ASP A 276 -17.93 -14.24 -7.78
CA ASP A 276 -17.34 -14.30 -6.43
C ASP A 276 -15.85 -13.87 -6.42
N TYR A 277 -15.43 -13.10 -7.40
CA TYR A 277 -14.07 -12.56 -7.52
C TYR A 277 -14.07 -11.23 -8.27
N ALA A 278 -13.06 -10.41 -7.99
CA ALA A 278 -12.91 -9.10 -8.62
C ALA A 278 -12.34 -9.22 -10.04
N ILE A 279 -12.89 -8.39 -10.95
CA ILE A 279 -12.34 -8.15 -12.28
C ILE A 279 -12.27 -6.63 -12.51
N ASP A 280 -11.16 -6.16 -13.03
CA ASP A 280 -10.93 -4.72 -13.32
C ASP A 280 -11.07 -4.40 -14.83
N GLY A 281 -11.35 -5.42 -15.65
CA GLY A 281 -11.44 -5.28 -17.09
C GLY A 281 -11.77 -6.57 -17.82
N ALA A 282 -11.48 -6.56 -19.12
CA ALA A 282 -11.43 -7.72 -19.98
C ALA A 282 -10.14 -7.71 -20.80
N VAL A 283 -9.63 -8.87 -21.19
CA VAL A 283 -8.41 -9.00 -22.01
C VAL A 283 -8.79 -9.54 -23.36
N VAL A 284 -8.41 -8.81 -24.41
CA VAL A 284 -8.57 -9.22 -25.81
C VAL A 284 -7.22 -9.73 -26.32
N LYS A 285 -7.18 -10.96 -26.82
CA LYS A 285 -5.94 -11.61 -27.30
C LYS A 285 -6.11 -12.13 -28.70
N VAL A 286 -5.12 -11.96 -29.56
CA VAL A 286 -5.08 -12.66 -30.86
C VAL A 286 -4.90 -14.16 -30.61
N ASP A 287 -5.76 -15.01 -31.19
CA ASP A 287 -5.75 -16.45 -30.93
C ASP A 287 -4.50 -17.14 -31.47
N SER A 288 -4.16 -16.95 -32.74
CA SER A 288 -3.05 -17.64 -33.42
C SER A 288 -1.66 -17.23 -32.90
N PHE A 289 -0.88 -18.20 -32.42
CA PHE A 289 0.52 -17.93 -31.98
C PHE A 289 1.44 -17.57 -33.15
N ALA A 290 1.16 -18.04 -34.37
CA ALA A 290 1.87 -17.60 -35.55
C ALA A 290 1.65 -16.12 -35.81
N SER A 291 0.40 -15.64 -35.69
CA SER A 291 0.06 -14.23 -35.82
C SER A 291 0.66 -13.37 -34.72
N ARG A 292 0.71 -13.85 -33.45
CA ARG A 292 1.37 -13.16 -32.34
C ARG A 292 2.85 -12.93 -32.61
N ARG A 293 3.55 -13.91 -33.19
CA ARG A 293 4.97 -13.75 -33.58
C ARG A 293 5.18 -12.68 -34.66
N LEU A 294 4.25 -12.54 -35.61
CA LEU A 294 4.32 -11.50 -36.63
C LEU A 294 4.09 -10.09 -36.04
N LEU A 295 3.14 -9.95 -35.11
CA LEU A 295 2.81 -8.70 -34.42
C LEU A 295 3.93 -8.26 -33.47
N GLY A 296 4.55 -9.22 -32.78
CA GLY A 296 5.63 -8.98 -31.82
C GLY A 296 5.19 -8.24 -30.57
N SER A 297 6.18 -7.69 -29.86
CA SER A 297 6.02 -6.94 -28.62
C SER A 297 6.77 -5.61 -28.66
N THR A 298 6.38 -4.69 -27.81
CA THR A 298 7.15 -3.50 -27.44
C THR A 298 8.12 -3.87 -26.29
N ALA A 299 8.83 -2.92 -25.74
CA ALA A 299 9.67 -3.15 -24.54
C ALA A 299 8.85 -3.47 -23.27
N LYS A 300 7.55 -3.15 -23.24
CA LYS A 300 6.70 -3.23 -22.05
C LYS A 300 5.51 -4.19 -22.20
N TYR A 301 4.91 -4.25 -23.39
CA TYR A 301 3.69 -5.01 -23.65
C TYR A 301 3.64 -5.61 -25.06
N PRO A 302 2.90 -6.74 -25.23
CA PRO A 302 2.70 -7.37 -26.51
C PRO A 302 1.77 -6.54 -27.40
N LYS A 303 1.98 -6.56 -28.72
CA LYS A 303 1.09 -5.89 -29.70
C LYS A 303 -0.13 -6.73 -30.08
N TRP A 304 -0.22 -7.96 -29.63
CA TRP A 304 -1.26 -8.93 -29.94
C TRP A 304 -2.30 -9.09 -28.81
N ALA A 305 -2.18 -8.30 -27.74
CA ALA A 305 -3.13 -8.30 -26.65
C ALA A 305 -3.39 -6.86 -26.16
N GLU A 306 -4.62 -6.63 -25.73
CA GLU A 306 -5.10 -5.36 -25.18
C GLU A 306 -5.95 -5.62 -23.95
N ALA A 307 -5.80 -4.84 -22.92
CA ALA A 307 -6.62 -4.88 -21.71
C ALA A 307 -7.62 -3.73 -21.73
N TYR A 308 -8.89 -4.03 -21.83
CA TYR A 308 -9.92 -3.01 -21.64
C TYR A 308 -10.23 -2.87 -20.15
N LYS A 309 -10.08 -1.64 -19.64
CA LYS A 309 -10.32 -1.30 -18.23
C LYS A 309 -11.72 -0.76 -18.05
N TYR A 310 -12.47 -1.32 -17.10
CA TYR A 310 -13.77 -0.79 -16.74
C TYR A 310 -13.62 0.48 -15.91
N PRO A 311 -14.53 1.45 -16.08
CA PRO A 311 -14.62 2.56 -15.14
C PRO A 311 -14.95 2.04 -13.73
N PRO A 312 -14.56 2.79 -12.68
CA PRO A 312 -14.98 2.47 -11.32
C PRO A 312 -16.49 2.29 -11.22
N GLU A 313 -16.91 1.30 -10.45
CA GLU A 313 -18.35 1.05 -10.27
C GLU A 313 -18.99 2.19 -9.47
N GLU A 314 -20.09 2.73 -10.01
CA GLU A 314 -20.88 3.81 -9.40
C GLU A 314 -22.29 3.31 -9.13
N LYS A 315 -22.81 3.59 -7.92
CA LYS A 315 -24.17 3.21 -7.53
C LYS A 315 -24.92 4.38 -6.93
N PRO A 316 -26.19 4.55 -7.30
CA PRO A 316 -27.08 5.48 -6.60
C PRO A 316 -27.48 4.89 -5.25
N THR A 317 -27.50 5.72 -4.21
CA THR A 317 -28.02 5.37 -2.89
C THR A 317 -28.59 6.60 -2.19
N LYS A 318 -29.50 6.38 -1.23
CA LYS A 318 -30.14 7.47 -0.49
C LYS A 318 -29.32 7.84 0.74
N LEU A 319 -29.03 9.12 0.90
CA LEU A 319 -28.37 9.68 2.08
C LEU A 319 -29.40 9.79 3.23
N LEU A 320 -29.23 9.00 4.27
CA LEU A 320 -30.15 8.94 5.41
C LEU A 320 -29.88 10.04 6.44
N ASN A 321 -28.61 10.24 6.78
CA ASN A 321 -28.14 11.30 7.66
C ASN A 321 -26.66 11.62 7.44
N ILE A 322 -26.18 12.71 8.05
CA ILE A 322 -24.78 13.09 8.10
C ILE A 322 -24.34 13.15 9.56
N GLU A 323 -23.34 12.37 9.90
CA GLU A 323 -22.69 12.37 11.22
C GLU A 323 -21.40 13.17 11.17
N ILE A 324 -21.12 13.93 12.23
CA ILE A 324 -19.86 14.65 12.36
C ILE A 324 -18.96 13.93 13.35
N ASN A 325 -17.85 13.40 12.84
CA ASN A 325 -16.81 12.78 13.66
C ASN A 325 -15.76 13.81 14.05
N VAL A 326 -15.30 13.77 15.30
CA VAL A 326 -14.21 14.62 15.79
C VAL A 326 -12.91 13.82 15.78
N GLY A 327 -11.99 14.25 14.95
CA GLY A 327 -10.65 13.64 14.83
C GLY A 327 -9.73 13.99 16.01
N ARG A 328 -8.58 13.32 16.09
CA ARG A 328 -7.55 13.54 17.12
C ARG A 328 -7.08 14.99 17.22
N THR A 329 -6.97 15.68 16.11
CA THR A 329 -6.56 17.09 16.03
C THR A 329 -7.74 18.07 16.12
N GLY A 330 -8.90 17.60 16.56
CA GLY A 330 -10.11 18.39 16.66
C GLY A 330 -10.87 18.60 15.35
N VAL A 331 -10.36 18.11 14.21
CA VAL A 331 -11.01 18.28 12.90
C VAL A 331 -12.38 17.60 12.92
N LEU A 332 -13.39 18.33 12.49
CA LEU A 332 -14.74 17.84 12.30
C LEU A 332 -14.87 17.25 10.89
N THR A 333 -15.04 15.95 10.80
CA THR A 333 -15.14 15.23 9.52
C THR A 333 -16.57 14.72 9.33
N PRO A 334 -17.30 15.18 8.30
CA PRO A 334 -18.63 14.69 7.99
C PRO A 334 -18.57 13.30 7.33
N VAL A 335 -19.44 12.41 7.77
CA VAL A 335 -19.63 11.07 7.21
C VAL A 335 -21.12 10.87 6.91
N GLY A 336 -21.43 10.54 5.65
CA GLY A 336 -22.78 10.20 5.24
C GLY A 336 -23.12 8.75 5.61
N ASN A 337 -24.31 8.53 6.18
CA ASN A 337 -24.92 7.22 6.33
C ASN A 337 -25.97 7.04 5.24
N PHE A 338 -25.92 5.93 4.52
CA PHE A 338 -26.70 5.67 3.31
C PHE A 338 -27.56 4.42 3.46
N GLU A 339 -28.58 4.29 2.63
CA GLU A 339 -29.19 2.99 2.40
C GLU A 339 -28.12 2.03 1.91
N THR A 340 -28.09 0.83 2.48
CA THR A 340 -27.07 -0.16 2.18
C THR A 340 -27.10 -0.59 0.71
N VAL A 341 -25.98 -0.53 0.01
CA VAL A 341 -25.84 -0.91 -1.39
C VAL A 341 -24.61 -1.78 -1.59
N LEU A 342 -24.73 -2.78 -2.49
CA LEU A 342 -23.58 -3.57 -2.93
C LEU A 342 -22.80 -2.77 -3.96
N LEU A 343 -21.51 -2.51 -3.67
CA LEU A 343 -20.61 -1.71 -4.50
C LEU A 343 -19.24 -2.38 -4.57
N ALA A 344 -18.80 -2.72 -5.76
CA ALA A 344 -17.54 -3.43 -6.00
C ALA A 344 -17.35 -4.62 -5.03
N GLY A 345 -18.34 -5.52 -5.00
CA GLY A 345 -18.32 -6.78 -4.24
C GLY A 345 -18.42 -6.66 -2.73
N THR A 346 -18.57 -5.46 -2.15
CA THR A 346 -18.78 -5.29 -0.71
C THR A 346 -19.99 -4.39 -0.41
N THR A 347 -20.54 -4.58 0.77
CA THR A 347 -21.70 -3.80 1.25
C THR A 347 -21.23 -2.45 1.77
N VAL A 348 -21.80 -1.37 1.24
CA VAL A 348 -21.49 0.02 1.64
C VAL A 348 -22.74 0.66 2.24
N SER A 349 -22.60 1.20 3.44
CA SER A 349 -23.64 1.99 4.14
C SER A 349 -23.11 3.32 4.66
N ARG A 350 -21.81 3.58 4.55
CA ARG A 350 -21.16 4.83 4.99
C ARG A 350 -20.15 5.29 3.97
N ALA A 351 -20.06 6.61 3.74
CA ALA A 351 -19.03 7.20 2.88
C ALA A 351 -18.57 8.54 3.45
N THR A 352 -17.33 8.91 3.16
CA THR A 352 -16.81 10.22 3.55
C THR A 352 -17.46 11.35 2.74
N LEU A 353 -17.70 12.46 3.42
CA LEU A 353 -18.10 13.73 2.82
C LEU A 353 -16.98 14.79 2.94
N HIS A 354 -15.77 14.33 3.27
CA HIS A 354 -14.55 15.10 3.36
C HIS A 354 -14.59 16.28 4.34
N ASN A 355 -15.27 17.38 3.97
CA ASN A 355 -15.36 18.62 4.74
C ASN A 355 -16.66 19.39 4.39
N LYS A 356 -16.85 20.56 5.03
CA LYS A 356 -18.00 21.42 4.78
C LYS A 356 -18.03 21.92 3.33
N ASP A 357 -16.89 22.38 2.81
CA ASP A 357 -16.82 22.96 1.46
C ASP A 357 -17.25 21.95 0.39
N PHE A 358 -16.87 20.67 0.57
CA PHE A 358 -17.30 19.59 -0.32
C PHE A 358 -18.83 19.40 -0.31
N ILE A 359 -19.47 19.45 0.87
CA ILE A 359 -20.92 19.34 0.99
C ILE A 359 -21.62 20.53 0.29
N ASP A 360 -21.10 21.73 0.52
CA ASP A 360 -21.65 22.95 -0.04
C ASP A 360 -21.45 23.00 -1.59
N GLU A 361 -20.27 22.65 -2.09
CA GLU A 361 -19.95 22.60 -3.52
C GLU A 361 -20.82 21.60 -4.27
N LYS A 362 -21.04 20.40 -3.69
CA LYS A 362 -21.87 19.36 -4.28
C LYS A 362 -23.37 19.59 -4.03
N GLY A 363 -23.75 20.52 -3.18
CA GLY A 363 -25.13 20.79 -2.81
C GLY A 363 -25.82 19.63 -2.10
N ILE A 364 -25.08 18.83 -1.30
CA ILE A 364 -25.57 17.61 -0.68
C ILE A 364 -26.55 17.93 0.44
N CYS A 365 -27.75 17.36 0.34
CA CYS A 365 -28.80 17.48 1.35
C CYS A 365 -29.17 16.10 1.93
N VAL A 366 -29.57 16.06 3.19
CA VAL A 366 -30.10 14.83 3.79
C VAL A 366 -31.41 14.43 3.09
N GLY A 367 -31.50 13.16 2.72
CA GLY A 367 -32.63 12.60 1.97
C GLY A 367 -32.36 12.49 0.45
N ASP A 368 -31.30 13.11 -0.06
CA ASP A 368 -30.94 13.06 -1.47
C ASP A 368 -30.55 11.64 -1.92
N THR A 369 -30.79 11.37 -3.20
CA THR A 369 -30.18 10.25 -3.90
C THR A 369 -28.84 10.71 -4.45
N VAL A 370 -27.76 10.13 -3.95
CA VAL A 370 -26.38 10.45 -4.35
C VAL A 370 -25.76 9.29 -5.10
N ILE A 371 -24.79 9.60 -5.96
CA ILE A 371 -23.93 8.59 -6.60
C ILE A 371 -22.72 8.39 -5.69
N ILE A 372 -22.48 7.14 -5.31
CA ILE A 372 -21.28 6.76 -4.56
C ILE A 372 -20.39 5.86 -5.41
N ARG A 373 -19.09 5.97 -5.18
CA ARG A 373 -18.06 5.06 -5.69
C ARG A 373 -17.06 4.74 -4.59
N LYS A 374 -16.17 3.81 -4.84
CA LYS A 374 -14.99 3.61 -3.98
C LYS A 374 -13.80 4.33 -4.58
N ALA A 375 -13.31 5.36 -3.90
CA ALA A 375 -12.02 5.96 -4.22
C ALA A 375 -10.92 4.92 -3.98
N GLY A 376 -10.09 4.67 -5.00
CA GLY A 376 -9.05 3.66 -4.91
C GLY A 376 -9.58 2.23 -4.71
N GLU A 377 -10.79 1.93 -5.19
CA GLU A 377 -11.49 0.67 -4.96
C GLU A 377 -11.68 0.31 -3.47
N ILE A 378 -11.43 1.27 -2.58
CA ILE A 378 -11.31 1.07 -1.14
C ILE A 378 -12.28 1.94 -0.35
N ILE A 379 -12.14 3.27 -0.45
CA ILE A 379 -12.84 4.22 0.42
C ILE A 379 -14.11 4.70 -0.27
N PRO A 380 -15.31 4.37 0.28
CA PRO A 380 -16.54 4.91 -0.26
C PRO A 380 -16.57 6.45 -0.15
N GLU A 381 -16.87 7.11 -1.25
CA GLU A 381 -17.04 8.56 -1.34
C GLU A 381 -18.29 8.91 -2.15
N VAL A 382 -18.84 10.09 -1.91
CA VAL A 382 -19.92 10.65 -2.72
C VAL A 382 -19.32 11.38 -3.91
N LEU A 383 -19.75 10.99 -5.11
CA LEU A 383 -19.29 11.62 -6.35
C LEU A 383 -20.15 12.85 -6.68
N SER A 384 -21.47 12.70 -6.65
CA SER A 384 -22.43 13.75 -7.02
C SER A 384 -23.81 13.48 -6.43
N VAL A 385 -24.65 14.50 -6.42
CA VAL A 385 -26.10 14.35 -6.20
C VAL A 385 -26.75 13.95 -7.52
N LYS A 386 -27.49 12.84 -7.52
CA LYS A 386 -28.29 12.38 -8.67
C LYS A 386 -29.65 13.05 -8.69
N GLU A 387 -30.29 13.15 -7.53
CA GLU A 387 -31.64 13.68 -7.38
C GLU A 387 -31.80 14.23 -5.95
N HIS A 388 -32.31 15.46 -5.86
CA HIS A 388 -32.66 16.06 -4.58
C HIS A 388 -34.01 15.53 -4.08
N ALA A 389 -34.14 15.34 -2.76
CA ALA A 389 -35.43 15.04 -2.15
C ALA A 389 -36.41 16.19 -2.34
N GLU A 390 -37.73 15.90 -2.41
CA GLU A 390 -38.79 16.93 -2.60
C GLU A 390 -38.71 18.09 -1.62
N ASN A 391 -38.23 17.86 -0.39
CA ASN A 391 -38.03 18.86 0.66
C ASN A 391 -36.58 18.88 1.14
N ALA A 392 -35.63 18.83 0.21
CA ALA A 392 -34.20 18.84 0.53
C ALA A 392 -33.84 20.11 1.30
N VAL A 393 -33.20 19.94 2.45
CA VAL A 393 -32.68 21.05 3.26
C VAL A 393 -31.16 20.94 3.25
N PRO A 394 -30.44 22.03 2.93
CA PRO A 394 -28.98 22.05 3.01
C PRO A 394 -28.51 21.62 4.40
N PHE A 395 -27.43 20.82 4.45
CA PHE A 395 -26.88 20.40 5.72
C PHE A 395 -26.19 21.57 6.41
N GLU A 396 -26.67 21.94 7.60
CA GLU A 396 -26.03 22.96 8.43
C GLU A 396 -24.88 22.35 9.22
N PHE A 397 -23.67 22.76 8.90
CA PHE A 397 -22.49 22.31 9.64
C PHE A 397 -22.51 22.89 11.06
N PRO A 398 -22.24 22.07 12.10
CA PRO A 398 -22.42 22.52 13.49
C PRO A 398 -21.44 23.66 13.85
N SER A 399 -21.91 24.68 14.53
CA SER A 399 -21.12 25.79 15.08
C SER A 399 -20.44 25.44 16.43
N VAL A 400 -20.84 24.28 16.99
CA VAL A 400 -20.29 23.75 18.24
C VAL A 400 -19.85 22.32 18.05
N CYS A 401 -18.82 21.90 18.80
CA CYS A 401 -18.34 20.53 18.78
C CYS A 401 -19.43 19.55 19.27
N PRO A 402 -19.78 18.50 18.52
CA PRO A 402 -20.82 17.56 18.92
C PRO A 402 -20.45 16.74 20.17
N SER A 403 -19.16 16.65 20.52
CA SER A 403 -18.68 15.89 21.69
C SER A 403 -18.62 16.71 22.97
N CYS A 404 -18.14 17.97 22.92
CA CYS A 404 -17.91 18.76 24.12
C CYS A 404 -18.72 20.05 24.19
N GLY A 405 -19.49 20.40 23.17
CA GLY A 405 -20.35 21.59 23.13
C GLY A 405 -19.61 22.93 22.96
N ASN A 406 -18.28 22.94 22.94
CA ASN A 406 -17.50 24.18 22.75
C ASN A 406 -17.61 24.68 21.30
N PRO A 407 -17.52 26.02 21.08
CA PRO A 407 -17.49 26.59 19.74
C PRO A 407 -16.36 25.98 18.91
N VAL A 408 -16.62 25.79 17.61
CA VAL A 408 -15.60 25.36 16.65
C VAL A 408 -15.00 26.55 15.93
N THR A 409 -13.77 26.41 15.45
CA THR A 409 -13.05 27.45 14.69
C THR A 409 -12.81 26.99 13.27
N HIS A 410 -12.75 27.93 12.37
CA HIS A 410 -12.34 27.75 10.99
C HIS A 410 -11.04 28.54 10.78
N ASP A 411 -9.95 27.84 10.52
CA ASP A 411 -8.65 28.48 10.30
C ASP A 411 -8.63 29.13 8.92
N GLU A 412 -8.17 30.37 8.79
CA GLU A 412 -8.08 31.07 7.52
C GLU A 412 -7.15 30.31 6.55
N GLY A 413 -7.67 29.95 5.38
CA GLY A 413 -6.93 29.21 4.34
C GLY A 413 -6.93 27.68 4.48
N GLU A 414 -7.56 27.12 5.51
CA GLU A 414 -7.78 25.67 5.65
C GLU A 414 -9.28 25.35 5.47
N ALA A 415 -9.58 24.27 4.73
CA ALA A 415 -10.95 23.74 4.62
C ALA A 415 -11.45 23.03 5.90
N ALA A 416 -10.61 22.95 6.92
CA ALA A 416 -10.88 22.19 8.14
C ALA A 416 -11.54 23.05 9.21
N ILE A 417 -12.71 22.61 9.72
CA ILE A 417 -13.36 23.16 10.91
C ILE A 417 -12.92 22.31 12.11
N ARG A 418 -12.56 22.98 13.24
CA ARG A 418 -11.91 22.31 14.38
C ARG A 418 -12.56 22.67 15.72
N CYS A 419 -12.62 21.68 16.60
CA CYS A 419 -12.77 21.89 18.03
C CYS A 419 -11.37 22.18 18.64
N THR A 420 -11.21 23.33 19.27
CA THR A 420 -9.96 23.75 19.91
C THR A 420 -9.90 23.41 21.39
N ASN A 421 -10.94 22.79 21.95
CA ASN A 421 -10.97 22.38 23.35
C ASN A 421 -10.01 21.18 23.56
N THR A 422 -8.95 21.36 24.31
CA THR A 422 -7.98 20.32 24.69
C THR A 422 -8.57 19.21 25.55
N ASP A 423 -9.65 19.51 26.29
CA ASP A 423 -10.34 18.56 27.16
C ASP A 423 -11.55 17.90 26.46
N CYS A 424 -11.60 17.95 25.14
CA CYS A 424 -12.67 17.33 24.38
C CYS A 424 -12.60 15.80 24.49
N PRO A 425 -13.66 15.11 24.98
CA PRO A 425 -13.64 13.65 25.16
C PRO A 425 -13.31 12.87 23.88
N ALA A 426 -13.89 13.29 22.76
CA ALA A 426 -13.60 12.63 21.47
C ALA A 426 -12.13 12.79 21.03
N GLN A 427 -11.52 13.94 21.29
CA GLN A 427 -10.08 14.14 21.01
C GLN A 427 -9.23 13.28 21.94
N LEU A 428 -9.58 13.23 23.22
CA LEU A 428 -8.88 12.41 24.21
C LEU A 428 -8.87 10.93 23.79
N THR A 429 -10.04 10.37 23.51
CA THR A 429 -10.14 8.95 23.10
C THR A 429 -9.31 8.67 21.85
N ARG A 430 -9.38 9.53 20.84
CA ARG A 430 -8.55 9.40 19.62
C ARG A 430 -7.06 9.56 19.89
N HIS A 431 -6.69 10.42 20.82
CA HIS A 431 -5.30 10.58 21.26
C HIS A 431 -4.80 9.31 21.97
N LEU A 432 -5.61 8.73 22.86
CA LEU A 432 -5.28 7.48 23.55
C LEU A 432 -5.12 6.32 22.56
N ILE A 433 -6.03 6.18 21.57
CA ILE A 433 -5.92 5.17 20.50
C ILE A 433 -4.61 5.33 19.73
N HIS A 434 -4.24 6.56 19.39
CA HIS A 434 -2.96 6.81 18.74
C HIS A 434 -1.77 6.48 19.65
N PHE A 435 -1.82 6.89 20.92
CA PHE A 435 -0.76 6.68 21.90
C PHE A 435 -0.41 5.20 22.08
N VAL A 436 -1.43 4.33 22.14
CA VAL A 436 -1.24 2.88 22.33
C VAL A 436 -0.93 2.12 21.05
N SER A 437 -1.06 2.74 19.89
CA SER A 437 -0.93 2.08 18.59
C SER A 437 0.45 1.44 18.38
N ARG A 438 0.51 0.47 17.45
CA ARG A 438 1.70 -0.34 17.15
C ARG A 438 2.95 0.49 16.82
N ASP A 439 2.81 1.58 16.10
CA ASP A 439 3.93 2.43 15.71
C ASP A 439 4.32 3.45 16.81
N ALA A 440 3.42 3.68 17.77
CA ALA A 440 3.61 4.52 18.94
C ALA A 440 4.11 3.68 20.14
N MET A 441 3.39 3.65 21.25
CA MET A 441 3.83 2.92 22.44
C MET A 441 3.56 1.41 22.39
N ASP A 442 2.93 0.89 21.34
CA ASP A 442 2.73 -0.56 21.07
C ASP A 442 2.20 -1.34 22.29
N ILE A 443 1.11 -0.85 22.85
CA ILE A 443 0.46 -1.49 24.01
C ILE A 443 -0.58 -2.48 23.48
N ASP A 444 -0.15 -3.73 23.32
CA ASP A 444 -1.00 -4.80 22.79
C ASP A 444 -2.17 -5.10 23.74
N GLY A 445 -3.36 -5.28 23.17
CA GLY A 445 -4.60 -5.55 23.88
C GLY A 445 -5.39 -4.30 24.32
N LEU A 446 -4.87 -3.07 24.15
CA LEU A 446 -5.60 -1.81 24.35
C LEU A 446 -6.24 -1.31 23.05
N GLY A 447 -7.27 -2.02 22.58
CA GLY A 447 -8.04 -1.59 21.41
C GLY A 447 -9.01 -0.42 21.71
N PRO A 448 -9.59 0.19 20.63
CA PRO A 448 -10.49 1.34 20.75
C PRO A 448 -11.64 1.12 21.73
N ALA A 449 -12.29 -0.05 21.68
CA ALA A 449 -13.44 -0.37 22.54
C ALA A 449 -13.09 -0.38 24.04
N ILE A 450 -11.89 -0.82 24.41
CA ILE A 450 -11.43 -0.83 25.79
C ILE A 450 -11.09 0.59 26.25
N LEU A 451 -10.43 1.38 25.39
CA LEU A 451 -10.11 2.76 25.69
C LEU A 451 -11.35 3.62 25.85
N GLU A 452 -12.38 3.37 25.04
CA GLU A 452 -13.70 4.03 25.19
C GLU A 452 -14.33 3.69 26.54
N GLN A 453 -14.39 2.41 26.94
CA GLN A 453 -14.92 2.00 28.26
C GLN A 453 -14.11 2.62 29.42
N LEU A 454 -12.78 2.59 29.36
CA LEU A 454 -11.89 3.19 30.38
C LEU A 454 -12.10 4.71 30.50
N SER A 455 -12.34 5.38 29.37
CA SER A 455 -12.59 6.82 29.32
C SER A 455 -13.99 7.14 29.87
N ASP A 456 -15.00 6.37 29.49
CA ASP A 456 -16.40 6.57 29.93
C ASP A 456 -16.56 6.32 31.45
N GLU A 457 -15.85 5.34 31.98
CA GLU A 457 -15.78 5.09 33.44
C GLU A 457 -14.89 6.09 34.19
N GLY A 458 -14.21 7.00 33.47
CA GLY A 458 -13.35 8.02 34.04
C GLY A 458 -12.04 7.53 34.64
N LEU A 459 -11.66 6.28 34.32
CA LEU A 459 -10.42 5.63 34.77
C LEU A 459 -9.19 6.16 34.03
N VAL A 460 -9.36 6.63 32.78
CA VAL A 460 -8.28 7.16 31.95
C VAL A 460 -8.70 8.52 31.37
N LYS A 461 -7.99 9.57 31.75
CA LYS A 461 -8.17 10.97 31.30
C LYS A 461 -6.93 11.52 30.62
N SER A 462 -5.81 10.78 30.63
CA SER A 462 -4.55 11.14 30.01
C SER A 462 -3.76 9.88 29.64
N PRO A 463 -2.77 9.98 28.74
CA PRO A 463 -1.86 8.86 28.50
C PRO A 463 -1.12 8.36 29.76
N ALA A 464 -0.87 9.22 30.74
CA ALA A 464 -0.22 8.84 32.00
C ALA A 464 -1.09 7.90 32.86
N ASP A 465 -2.43 8.04 32.77
CA ASP A 465 -3.35 7.20 33.56
C ASP A 465 -3.32 5.74 33.10
N LEU A 466 -2.99 5.47 31.84
CA LEU A 466 -2.78 4.10 31.33
C LEU A 466 -1.74 3.34 32.15
N TYR A 467 -0.69 4.01 32.60
CA TYR A 467 0.39 3.43 33.41
C TYR A 467 0.06 3.34 34.92
N ARG A 468 -1.10 3.84 35.34
CA ARG A 468 -1.63 3.75 36.72
C ARG A 468 -2.69 2.66 36.86
N LEU A 469 -3.18 2.09 35.73
CA LEU A 469 -4.20 1.05 35.72
C LEU A 469 -3.71 -0.22 36.45
N LYS A 470 -4.63 -0.85 37.17
CA LYS A 470 -4.45 -2.13 37.85
C LYS A 470 -5.27 -3.21 37.15
N ALA A 471 -4.91 -4.47 37.40
CA ALA A 471 -5.65 -5.60 36.83
C ALA A 471 -7.13 -5.61 37.25
N GLU A 472 -7.44 -5.14 38.46
CA GLU A 472 -8.80 -5.01 38.98
C GLU A 472 -9.63 -4.03 38.14
N ASP A 473 -9.07 -2.89 37.75
CA ASP A 473 -9.73 -1.86 36.94
C ASP A 473 -10.16 -2.43 35.58
N ILE A 474 -9.28 -3.23 34.98
CA ILE A 474 -9.51 -3.84 33.64
C ILE A 474 -10.48 -5.02 33.73
N SER A 475 -10.39 -5.82 34.81
CA SER A 475 -11.29 -6.97 35.00
C SER A 475 -12.73 -6.57 35.32
N SER A 476 -12.96 -5.34 35.76
CA SER A 476 -14.29 -4.77 35.98
C SER A 476 -15.02 -4.39 34.68
N LEU A 477 -14.27 -4.23 33.57
CA LEU A 477 -14.84 -3.91 32.27
C LEU A 477 -15.64 -5.07 31.68
N GLU A 478 -16.64 -4.76 30.85
CA GLU A 478 -17.46 -5.77 30.18
C GLU A 478 -16.61 -6.73 29.34
N ARG A 479 -16.90 -8.04 29.49
CA ARG A 479 -16.28 -9.13 28.70
C ARG A 479 -14.78 -9.34 28.90
N LYS A 480 -14.18 -8.90 30.01
CA LYS A 480 -12.73 -9.13 30.30
C LYS A 480 -12.54 -10.19 31.39
N ALA A 481 -11.74 -11.21 31.08
CA ALA A 481 -11.33 -12.22 32.04
C ALA A 481 -10.04 -11.78 32.74
N GLU A 482 -9.82 -12.22 33.99
CA GLU A 482 -8.66 -11.89 34.82
C GLU A 482 -7.31 -12.14 34.13
N LYS A 483 -7.18 -13.23 33.35
CA LYS A 483 -5.98 -13.52 32.56
C LYS A 483 -5.71 -12.47 31.47
N SER A 484 -6.77 -11.95 30.82
CA SER A 484 -6.65 -10.91 29.80
C SER A 484 -6.22 -9.59 30.44
N ALA A 485 -6.76 -9.25 31.62
CA ALA A 485 -6.36 -8.07 32.37
C ALA A 485 -4.87 -8.10 32.76
N GLN A 486 -4.38 -9.25 33.23
CA GLN A 486 -2.95 -9.42 33.56
C GLN A 486 -2.03 -9.29 32.34
N ASN A 487 -2.41 -9.87 31.20
CA ASN A 487 -1.65 -9.71 29.95
C ASN A 487 -1.55 -8.26 29.53
N LEU A 488 -2.65 -7.51 29.67
CA LEU A 488 -2.71 -6.11 29.31
C LEU A 488 -1.81 -5.25 30.22
N ILE A 489 -1.85 -5.46 31.55
CA ILE A 489 -0.92 -4.80 32.48
C ILE A 489 0.53 -5.12 32.14
N SER A 490 0.84 -6.37 31.78
CA SER A 490 2.19 -6.75 31.34
C SER A 490 2.62 -6.01 30.05
N SER A 491 1.68 -5.82 29.11
CA SER A 491 1.93 -5.04 27.87
C SER A 491 2.19 -3.56 28.17
N ILE A 492 1.41 -2.96 29.08
CA ILE A 492 1.60 -1.58 29.54
C ILE A 492 3.00 -1.43 30.18
N GLU A 493 3.37 -2.31 31.11
CA GLU A 493 4.68 -2.25 31.74
C GLU A 493 5.84 -2.42 30.75
N LYS A 494 5.72 -3.35 29.79
CA LYS A 494 6.70 -3.56 28.74
C LYS A 494 6.89 -2.32 27.88
N SER A 495 5.83 -1.54 27.62
CA SER A 495 5.88 -0.36 26.77
C SER A 495 6.74 0.76 27.34
N LYS A 496 6.99 0.78 28.66
CA LYS A 496 7.87 1.76 29.32
C LYS A 496 9.31 1.76 28.78
N GLU A 497 9.75 0.58 28.30
CA GLU A 497 11.11 0.40 27.75
C GLU A 497 11.24 0.78 26.27
N ASN A 498 10.15 1.21 25.63
CA ASN A 498 10.15 1.61 24.24
C ASN A 498 11.09 2.80 23.99
N GLU A 499 11.62 2.88 22.75
CA GLU A 499 12.51 3.96 22.33
C GLU A 499 11.86 5.34 22.41
N LEU A 500 12.62 6.37 22.77
CA LEU A 500 12.13 7.73 22.93
C LEU A 500 11.37 8.26 21.70
N PHE A 501 11.79 7.90 20.48
CA PHE A 501 11.09 8.35 19.27
C PHE A 501 9.65 7.86 19.20
N ARG A 502 9.35 6.67 19.78
CA ARG A 502 7.99 6.14 19.86
C ARG A 502 7.12 6.98 20.78
N LEU A 503 7.68 7.41 21.91
CA LEU A 503 7.00 8.34 22.81
C LEU A 503 6.75 9.68 22.12
N VAL A 504 7.75 10.28 21.47
CA VAL A 504 7.59 11.54 20.72
C VAL A 504 6.52 11.42 19.65
N PHE A 505 6.47 10.30 18.93
CA PHE A 505 5.41 10.03 17.97
C PHE A 505 4.04 9.83 18.66
N ALA A 506 4.00 9.09 19.78
CA ALA A 506 2.80 8.80 20.56
C ALA A 506 2.15 10.09 21.13
N LEU A 507 2.93 11.12 21.44
CA LEU A 507 2.41 12.42 21.86
C LEU A 507 1.54 13.08 20.80
N GLY A 508 1.58 12.63 19.54
CA GLY A 508 0.67 13.02 18.49
C GLY A 508 0.80 14.48 18.06
N ILE A 509 1.99 15.06 18.15
CA ILE A 509 2.30 16.44 17.79
C ILE A 509 1.94 16.68 16.32
N ARG A 510 1.25 17.78 16.04
CA ARG A 510 0.82 18.14 14.67
C ARG A 510 2.03 18.22 13.75
N ASN A 511 1.91 17.72 12.54
CA ASN A 511 2.96 17.65 11.50
C ASN A 511 4.19 16.80 11.85
N ILE A 512 4.21 16.10 12.99
CA ILE A 512 5.30 15.22 13.41
C ILE A 512 4.88 13.76 13.28
N GLY A 513 5.25 13.16 12.15
CA GLY A 513 5.08 11.72 11.92
C GLY A 513 6.23 10.88 12.50
N LEU A 514 6.13 9.57 12.39
CA LEU A 514 7.12 8.61 12.92
C LEU A 514 8.55 8.89 12.42
N LYS A 515 8.71 9.24 11.14
CA LYS A 515 10.02 9.57 10.55
C LYS A 515 10.62 10.83 11.20
N ALA A 516 9.80 11.87 11.36
CA ALA A 516 10.22 13.11 12.01
C ALA A 516 10.60 12.88 13.49
N ALA A 517 9.80 12.11 14.23
CA ALA A 517 10.09 11.73 15.60
C ALA A 517 11.46 11.02 15.74
N LYS A 518 11.79 10.10 14.82
CA LYS A 518 13.12 9.45 14.77
C LYS A 518 14.23 10.45 14.56
N ILE A 519 14.10 11.33 13.57
CA ILE A 519 15.11 12.36 13.27
C ILE A 519 15.31 13.32 14.45
N ILE A 520 14.23 13.72 15.15
CA ILE A 520 14.33 14.52 16.38
C ILE A 520 15.18 13.80 17.42
N CYS A 521 14.87 12.54 17.73
CA CYS A 521 15.59 11.75 18.75
C CYS A 521 17.02 11.38 18.34
N GLU A 522 17.38 11.51 17.05
CA GLU A 522 18.77 11.44 16.60
C GLU A 522 19.56 12.73 16.85
N ASN A 523 18.88 13.86 16.98
CA ASN A 523 19.52 15.18 17.15
C ASN A 523 19.51 15.70 18.60
N PHE A 524 18.61 15.18 19.45
CA PHE A 524 18.49 15.56 20.86
C PHE A 524 18.75 14.35 21.77
N ALA A 525 19.49 14.58 22.86
CA ALA A 525 19.91 13.48 23.75
C ALA A 525 18.82 13.04 24.75
N THR A 526 17.86 13.90 25.05
CA THR A 526 16.78 13.62 25.99
C THR A 526 15.49 14.32 25.60
N ILE A 527 14.37 13.89 26.19
CA ILE A 527 13.09 14.61 26.04
C ILE A 527 13.19 16.04 26.58
N ASP A 528 13.97 16.28 27.65
CA ASP A 528 14.14 17.60 28.24
C ASP A 528 14.88 18.55 27.27
N ASP A 529 15.84 18.05 26.49
CA ASP A 529 16.50 18.82 25.43
C ASP A 529 15.51 19.21 24.33
N ILE A 530 14.63 18.27 23.92
CA ILE A 530 13.58 18.51 22.91
C ILE A 530 12.61 19.60 23.43
N MET A 531 12.19 19.50 24.69
CA MET A 531 11.28 20.46 25.34
C MET A 531 11.87 21.87 25.47
N SER A 532 13.18 21.96 25.58
CA SER A 532 13.90 23.24 25.77
C SER A 532 14.28 23.93 24.46
N ALA A 533 14.24 23.17 23.34
CA ALA A 533 14.61 23.65 22.02
C ALA A 533 13.57 24.64 21.45
N LYS A 534 14.04 25.59 20.65
CA LYS A 534 13.24 26.60 19.96
C LYS A 534 13.02 26.21 18.50
N ALA A 535 12.06 26.84 17.82
CA ALA A 535 11.79 26.60 16.42
C ALA A 535 13.06 26.68 15.55
N GLU A 536 13.91 27.67 15.81
CA GLU A 536 15.20 27.86 15.13
C GLU A 536 16.17 26.66 15.27
N ASP A 537 16.09 25.90 16.37
CA ASP A 537 16.93 24.71 16.58
C ASP A 537 16.42 23.52 15.79
N PHE A 538 15.09 23.37 15.64
CA PHE A 538 14.48 22.37 14.81
C PHE A 538 14.68 22.64 13.31
N GLU A 539 14.62 23.90 12.88
CA GLU A 539 14.85 24.28 11.47
C GLU A 539 16.27 23.97 10.97
N LYS A 540 17.25 23.85 11.86
CA LYS A 540 18.62 23.43 11.52
C LYS A 540 18.71 21.96 11.14
N ILE A 541 17.67 21.18 11.44
CA ILE A 541 17.61 19.75 11.13
C ILE A 541 17.20 19.57 9.67
N ASP A 542 17.96 18.80 8.92
CA ASP A 542 17.65 18.51 7.51
C ASP A 542 16.26 17.86 7.36
N GLY A 543 15.41 18.45 6.51
CA GLY A 543 14.04 18.03 6.28
C GLY A 543 12.99 18.63 7.24
N PHE A 544 13.36 19.56 8.14
CA PHE A 544 12.41 20.30 8.98
C PHE A 544 12.17 21.70 8.42
N GLY A 545 10.91 22.02 8.16
CA GLY A 545 10.47 23.37 7.78
C GLY A 545 9.86 24.12 8.97
N ALA A 546 9.63 25.44 8.80
CA ALA A 546 9.08 26.33 9.82
C ALA A 546 7.79 25.78 10.48
N VAL A 547 6.86 25.24 9.69
CA VAL A 547 5.58 24.67 10.19
C VAL A 547 5.79 23.52 11.19
N MET A 548 6.76 22.64 10.94
CA MET A 548 7.08 21.53 11.85
C MET A 548 7.78 22.04 13.11
N ALA A 549 8.70 22.97 12.96
CA ALA A 549 9.46 23.58 14.03
C ALA A 549 8.54 24.35 15.00
N GLU A 550 7.66 25.18 14.48
CA GLU A 550 6.64 25.89 15.27
C GLU A 550 5.68 24.93 15.98
N SER A 551 5.26 23.83 15.30
CA SER A 551 4.39 22.83 15.91
C SER A 551 5.03 22.18 17.14
N LEU A 552 6.34 21.90 17.10
CA LEU A 552 7.09 21.33 18.23
C LEU A 552 7.22 22.34 19.38
N GLU A 553 7.68 23.57 19.09
CA GLU A 553 7.84 24.60 20.12
C GLU A 553 6.50 24.90 20.79
N ASN A 554 5.46 25.12 20.03
CA ASN A 554 4.11 25.39 20.56
C ASN A 554 3.63 24.24 21.45
N TYR A 555 3.77 22.98 21.01
CA TYR A 555 3.33 21.82 21.79
C TYR A 555 4.06 21.72 23.14
N PHE A 556 5.37 21.83 23.16
CA PHE A 556 6.17 21.74 24.41
C PHE A 556 6.13 23.00 25.27
N SER A 557 5.64 24.11 24.76
CA SER A 557 5.42 25.32 25.55
C SER A 557 4.22 25.21 26.48
N LEU A 558 3.24 24.37 26.16
CA LEU A 558 1.99 24.20 26.92
C LEU A 558 2.26 23.58 28.29
N ASP A 559 1.67 24.16 29.35
CA ASP A 559 1.85 23.66 30.71
C ASP A 559 1.31 22.25 30.89
N GLY A 560 0.13 21.91 30.30
CA GLY A 560 -0.41 20.56 30.33
C GLY A 560 0.52 19.50 29.68
N THR A 561 1.27 19.88 28.62
CA THR A 561 2.29 19.00 28.04
C THR A 561 3.46 18.76 29.00
N LYS A 562 3.93 19.81 29.67
CA LYS A 562 5.01 19.71 30.66
C LYS A 562 4.62 18.79 31.82
N GLU A 563 3.38 18.95 32.31
CA GLU A 563 2.81 18.09 33.36
C GLU A 563 2.70 16.64 32.89
N LEU A 564 2.19 16.38 31.69
CA LEU A 564 2.10 15.07 31.12
C LEU A 564 3.48 14.38 31.01
N ILE A 565 4.50 15.10 30.51
CA ILE A 565 5.86 14.55 30.38
C ILE A 565 6.47 14.28 31.76
N ALA A 566 6.25 15.17 32.75
CA ALA A 566 6.71 14.96 34.12
C ALA A 566 6.05 13.69 34.74
N ASP A 567 4.77 13.52 34.51
CA ASP A 567 4.01 12.33 34.96
C ASP A 567 4.55 11.05 34.32
N LEU A 568 4.66 11.01 32.99
CA LEU A 568 5.19 9.86 32.27
C LEU A 568 6.62 9.51 32.74
N LYS A 569 7.45 10.53 33.00
CA LYS A 569 8.80 10.36 33.56
C LYS A 569 8.78 9.76 34.95
N SER A 570 7.86 10.23 35.83
CA SER A 570 7.69 9.71 37.18
C SER A 570 7.20 8.24 37.20
N LEU A 571 6.44 7.85 36.17
CA LEU A 571 5.93 6.49 35.97
C LEU A 571 6.96 5.53 35.37
N GLY A 572 8.16 6.01 35.06
CA GLY A 572 9.29 5.20 34.66
C GLY A 572 9.44 4.97 33.17
N LEU A 573 8.78 5.78 32.33
CA LEU A 573 8.98 5.68 30.88
C LEU A 573 10.38 6.14 30.48
N LYS A 574 10.93 5.52 29.45
CA LYS A 574 12.26 5.81 28.92
C LYS A 574 12.30 7.18 28.23
N MET A 575 13.04 8.13 28.80
CA MET A 575 13.14 9.53 28.36
C MET A 575 14.44 9.84 27.60
N LYS A 576 15.16 8.78 27.21
CA LYS A 576 16.43 8.90 26.46
C LYS A 576 16.47 7.85 25.36
N PRO A 577 17.09 8.13 24.20
CA PRO A 577 17.37 7.10 23.21
C PRO A 577 18.26 6.00 23.80
N SER A 578 18.11 4.76 23.34
CA SER A 578 18.96 3.64 23.77
C SER A 578 20.42 3.83 23.42
N GLN A 579 20.70 4.59 22.39
CA GLN A 579 22.06 4.93 21.96
C GLN A 579 22.12 6.44 21.71
N PRO A 580 22.91 7.20 22.50
CA PRO A 580 23.25 8.56 22.13
C PRO A 580 24.08 8.49 20.82
N LYS A 581 23.88 9.47 19.93
CA LYS A 581 24.77 9.65 18.78
C LYS A 581 26.22 9.60 19.28
N ASN A 582 26.99 8.60 18.85
CA ASN A 582 28.43 8.59 19.08
C ASN A 582 29.04 9.73 18.25
N THR A 583 29.09 10.93 18.83
CA THR A 583 29.92 12.04 18.34
C THR A 583 31.36 11.66 18.64
N GLY A 584 32.15 11.35 17.61
CA GLY A 584 33.56 10.96 17.71
C GLY A 584 33.88 9.50 17.37
N GLY A 585 32.99 8.80 16.64
CA GLY A 585 33.26 7.45 16.14
C GLY A 585 34.23 7.43 14.95
N LEU A 586 34.85 6.26 14.70
CA LEU A 586 35.81 6.03 13.61
C LEU A 586 35.28 6.44 12.22
N PHE A 587 33.97 6.36 12.03
CA PHE A 587 33.27 6.63 10.78
C PHE A 587 32.50 7.96 10.79
N GLU A 588 32.80 8.88 11.69
CA GLU A 588 32.14 10.18 11.76
C GLU A 588 32.22 10.94 10.42
N GLY A 589 31.10 11.43 9.92
CA GLY A 589 30.99 12.11 8.62
C GLY A 589 31.12 11.21 7.41
N LYS A 590 31.28 9.88 7.57
CA LYS A 590 31.33 8.92 6.47
C LYS A 590 29.96 8.33 6.17
N THR A 591 29.65 8.22 4.87
CA THR A 591 28.43 7.58 4.39
C THR A 591 28.77 6.26 3.71
N PHE A 592 28.13 5.20 4.16
CA PHE A 592 28.29 3.83 3.62
C PHE A 592 27.06 3.41 2.83
N VAL A 593 27.27 2.64 1.77
CA VAL A 593 26.21 1.94 1.06
C VAL A 593 26.56 0.44 1.07
N LEU A 594 25.59 -0.38 1.46
CA LEU A 594 25.77 -1.83 1.55
C LEU A 594 25.14 -2.51 0.32
N THR A 595 25.86 -3.48 -0.25
CA THR A 595 25.38 -4.25 -1.42
C THR A 595 25.93 -5.68 -1.37
N GLY A 596 25.20 -6.63 -1.95
CA GLY A 596 25.57 -8.05 -1.92
C GLY A 596 25.29 -8.73 -0.57
N THR A 597 25.62 -10.01 -0.46
CA THR A 597 25.50 -10.84 0.76
C THR A 597 26.84 -10.84 1.50
N LEU A 598 26.83 -10.43 2.76
CA LEU A 598 28.05 -10.43 3.57
C LEU A 598 28.30 -11.84 4.13
N PRO A 599 29.58 -12.32 4.16
CA PRO A 599 29.91 -13.69 4.52
C PRO A 599 29.54 -14.09 5.95
N THR A 600 29.68 -13.20 6.94
CA THR A 600 29.55 -13.56 8.36
C THR A 600 28.56 -12.73 9.15
N MET A 601 27.98 -11.68 8.55
CA MET A 601 26.96 -10.82 9.20
C MET A 601 25.85 -10.42 8.23
N THR A 602 24.69 -10.12 8.75
CA THR A 602 23.59 -9.56 7.95
C THR A 602 23.85 -8.07 7.63
N ARG A 603 23.24 -7.56 6.55
CA ARG A 603 23.30 -6.11 6.24
C ARG A 603 22.82 -5.25 7.40
N SER A 604 21.83 -5.72 8.16
CA SER A 604 21.30 -5.01 9.34
C SER A 604 22.35 -4.93 10.45
N GLU A 605 23.10 -5.98 10.69
CA GLU A 605 24.20 -6.00 11.68
C GLU A 605 25.35 -5.10 11.23
N ALA A 606 25.74 -5.16 9.95
CA ALA A 606 26.76 -4.28 9.40
C ALA A 606 26.33 -2.80 9.48
N SER A 607 25.07 -2.48 9.14
CA SER A 607 24.55 -1.11 9.29
C SER A 607 24.63 -0.63 10.73
N LYS A 608 24.22 -1.45 11.70
CA LYS A 608 24.32 -1.13 13.12
C LYS A 608 25.76 -0.89 13.57
N LEU A 609 26.71 -1.72 13.12
CA LEU A 609 28.15 -1.55 13.42
C LEU A 609 28.70 -0.25 12.88
N ILE A 610 28.34 0.11 11.65
CA ILE A 610 28.76 1.38 11.02
C ILE A 610 28.17 2.57 11.81
N GLU A 611 26.88 2.53 12.12
CA GLU A 611 26.16 3.58 12.84
C GLU A 611 26.65 3.72 14.28
N GLN A 612 26.95 2.62 14.97
CA GLN A 612 27.55 2.61 16.29
C GLN A 612 28.96 3.27 16.33
N ASN A 613 29.63 3.31 15.20
CA ASN A 613 30.93 3.95 15.05
C ASN A 613 30.84 5.34 14.38
N GLY A 614 29.68 5.98 14.38
CA GLY A 614 29.46 7.35 13.92
C GLY A 614 29.27 7.49 12.40
N GLY A 615 29.24 6.41 11.64
CA GLY A 615 28.95 6.41 10.20
C GLY A 615 27.46 6.53 9.90
N LYS A 616 27.12 6.89 8.66
CA LYS A 616 25.74 6.88 8.13
C LYS A 616 25.60 5.81 7.09
N THR A 617 24.48 5.10 7.07
CA THR A 617 24.13 4.17 5.99
C THR A 617 23.12 4.79 5.03
N SER A 618 23.26 4.47 3.72
CA SER A 618 22.38 4.96 2.66
C SER A 618 21.96 3.83 1.72
N SER A 619 20.76 3.94 1.19
CA SER A 619 20.23 2.95 0.24
C SER A 619 20.76 3.10 -1.19
N SER A 620 21.36 4.25 -1.55
CA SER A 620 21.82 4.54 -2.91
C SER A 620 23.22 5.12 -2.95
N VAL A 621 24.03 4.73 -3.99
CA VAL A 621 25.38 5.26 -4.21
C VAL A 621 25.29 6.62 -4.91
N SER A 622 26.01 7.61 -4.38
CA SER A 622 26.13 8.96 -4.92
C SER A 622 27.58 9.47 -4.77
N LYS A 623 27.89 10.63 -5.33
CA LYS A 623 29.19 11.30 -5.12
C LYS A 623 29.49 11.66 -3.64
N LYS A 624 28.46 11.66 -2.77
CA LYS A 624 28.60 11.87 -1.33
C LYS A 624 28.85 10.58 -0.55
N THR A 625 28.80 9.40 -1.20
CA THR A 625 29.08 8.11 -0.57
C THR A 625 30.59 7.98 -0.33
N SER A 626 30.97 7.67 0.91
CA SER A 626 32.38 7.50 1.29
C SER A 626 32.89 6.10 0.99
N TYR A 627 32.07 5.09 1.29
CA TYR A 627 32.40 3.68 1.12
C TYR A 627 31.23 2.88 0.59
N VAL A 628 31.50 1.87 -0.24
CA VAL A 628 30.52 0.84 -0.59
C VAL A 628 31.02 -0.47 0.00
N LEU A 629 30.30 -1.00 0.99
CA LEU A 629 30.54 -2.31 1.56
C LEU A 629 29.91 -3.36 0.64
N ALA A 630 30.76 -4.11 -0.06
CA ALA A 630 30.33 -5.09 -1.04
C ALA A 630 30.57 -6.52 -0.52
N GLY A 631 29.50 -7.31 -0.48
CA GLY A 631 29.54 -8.75 -0.27
C GLY A 631 29.48 -9.52 -1.58
N GLU A 632 29.24 -10.83 -1.49
CA GLU A 632 29.02 -11.70 -2.65
C GLU A 632 27.77 -11.28 -3.40
N ASP A 633 27.75 -11.48 -4.73
CA ASP A 633 26.65 -11.10 -5.62
C ASP A 633 26.22 -9.60 -5.53
N ALA A 634 27.22 -8.74 -5.40
CA ALA A 634 26.99 -7.30 -5.34
C ALA A 634 26.49 -6.77 -6.71
N GLY A 635 25.22 -6.35 -6.77
CA GLY A 635 24.52 -5.93 -7.99
C GLY A 635 24.87 -4.50 -8.46
N SER A 636 23.91 -3.82 -9.08
CA SER A 636 24.05 -2.49 -9.74
C SER A 636 24.69 -1.38 -8.89
N LYS A 637 24.61 -1.47 -7.56
CA LYS A 637 25.25 -0.51 -6.65
C LYS A 637 26.78 -0.59 -6.72
N LEU A 638 27.36 -1.78 -6.92
CA LEU A 638 28.80 -1.97 -7.09
C LEU A 638 29.28 -1.33 -8.39
N THR A 639 28.59 -1.59 -9.50
CA THR A 639 28.88 -0.97 -10.80
C THR A 639 28.81 0.56 -10.72
N LYS A 640 27.79 1.08 -10.03
CA LYS A 640 27.63 2.52 -9.84
C LYS A 640 28.74 3.11 -8.97
N ALA A 641 29.20 2.40 -7.95
CA ALA A 641 30.33 2.81 -7.12
C ALA A 641 31.62 2.90 -7.95
N GLN A 642 31.89 1.91 -8.79
CA GLN A 642 33.03 1.90 -9.72
C GLN A 642 32.95 3.09 -10.68
N THR A 643 31.80 3.34 -11.29
CA THR A 643 31.58 4.48 -12.20
C THR A 643 31.82 5.83 -11.54
N LEU A 644 31.43 5.97 -10.28
CA LEU A 644 31.57 7.23 -9.52
C LEU A 644 32.91 7.35 -8.78
N GLY A 645 33.79 6.34 -8.84
CA GLY A 645 35.05 6.33 -8.13
C GLY A 645 34.96 6.25 -6.62
N VAL A 646 33.86 5.68 -6.09
CA VAL A 646 33.63 5.50 -4.66
C VAL A 646 34.42 4.31 -4.15
N THR A 647 35.10 4.44 -3.02
CA THR A 647 35.88 3.37 -2.40
C THR A 647 35.00 2.17 -2.07
N ILE A 648 35.35 0.99 -2.57
CA ILE A 648 34.67 -0.28 -2.31
C ILE A 648 35.49 -1.02 -1.26
N ILE A 649 34.79 -1.54 -0.23
CA ILE A 649 35.40 -2.32 0.85
C ILE A 649 34.66 -3.64 1.03
N SER A 650 35.40 -4.67 1.45
CA SER A 650 34.88 -5.98 1.86
C SER A 650 34.43 -5.99 3.32
N GLU A 651 33.78 -7.06 3.74
CA GLU A 651 33.45 -7.27 5.16
C GLU A 651 34.71 -7.40 6.03
N GLU A 652 35.77 -8.01 5.53
CA GLU A 652 37.04 -8.14 6.23
C GLU A 652 37.70 -6.78 6.44
N GLU A 653 37.73 -5.95 5.39
CA GLU A 653 38.26 -4.60 5.49
C GLU A 653 37.45 -3.72 6.45
N LEU A 654 36.12 -3.86 6.49
CA LEU A 654 35.29 -3.19 7.49
C LEU A 654 35.69 -3.62 8.91
N LYS A 655 35.89 -4.92 9.14
CA LYS A 655 36.32 -5.46 10.44
C LYS A 655 37.73 -5.01 10.82
N GLU A 656 38.64 -4.95 9.86
CA GLU A 656 39.97 -4.40 10.08
C GLU A 656 39.92 -2.93 10.48
N MET A 657 39.16 -2.14 9.76
CA MET A 657 38.92 -0.71 10.12
C MET A 657 38.40 -0.56 11.57
N LEU A 658 37.53 -1.47 12.00
CA LEU A 658 36.97 -1.47 13.36
C LEU A 658 37.95 -1.99 14.44
N SER A 659 38.91 -2.85 14.05
CA SER A 659 39.91 -3.43 14.96
C SER A 659 41.16 -2.57 15.18
N MET A 660 41.34 -1.54 14.36
CA MET A 660 42.43 -0.57 14.48
C MET A 660 42.25 0.48 15.60
N LYS A 661 41.40 0.18 16.61
CA LYS A 661 41.20 0.98 17.82
C LYS A 661 42.27 0.68 18.87
#